data_79a6fac9a83b6e7475ec94eb470b4088
#
_entry.id   79a6fac9a83b6e7475ec94eb470b4088
#
_cell.length_a   1.000
_cell.length_b   1.000
_cell.length_c   1.000
_cell.angle_alpha   90.00
_cell.angle_beta   90.00
_cell.angle_gamma   90.00
#
_symmetry.space_group_name_H-M   'P 1'
#
loop_
_entity.id
_entity.type
_entity.pdbx_description
1 polymer ?
#
loop_
_entity_poly.entity_id
_entity_poly.type
_entity_poly.pdbx_seq_one_letter_code
_entity_poly.pdbx_strand_id
1 'polypeptide(L)'
;MLPGNYEERVYAAVLGKCIGVRLGAPVEAESWTYERIRAVYGENIHGYLRPYRVFGADDDINGPAYFFQVLEEKEDPQLLDFAHAWVDFVREGKGFFWWGGVGKSTSHTCYHLIRSGAPLPLKREDLRGLKDEDESVGGQIFVDFLGLALPGQDERAAELGGRLAAVAHFDDGVSGGRFMAAANAAAFDSDTVEEIVLRALRTIPEEGDYARVTKAVLDFFHQHPERWQDCRNMLEKEWGYDRYPGVCPMIPNAGVCVMALLYSGGDLNRGVEIATLAGWDTDCNAGNVGSVLGAFGGLSPIDACYREPFHDTAILSGVSGEINQCDLPSLAKRIARRGFELLGQPVPEVLRAEEGLHFDFELPVSTHGMLVSNPFVLQLSNSGERSFRGKRSLQAVFNRLQKGMETRLYFKTFYTRAEFEDGRYSPVFSPRIYPGQRLSMQIFMEKWGGTEPLRLRPYVRTAFGHRDYEGEDFRLENGRWQEVTFRIPEVDGGIIEEAGLRVFSDSVNTGEASRDLGRFFVDEIRVTGAPEYRLDFAQSRVELGNLTPFAHNRGQWTLEGDAIRAQCGECAQSFTGAYSTGDVTLSCRTTPLEGGACLLVRGMGTLRHVLAGLTEPGKAGILLGGPEGYRPLAEVAFEWQPGQSYELKAAARGQNVALWIDGQKIAEEKVPYDHGMYGMALPGAGEALFRGMRVEKSS
;
A
#
# COMPACT_ATOMS: atom_id res chain seq x y z
N MET A 1 -22.20 4.98 -18.66
CA MET A 1 -20.98 5.68 -19.14
C MET A 1 -20.23 6.16 -17.92
N LEU A 2 -18.91 6.07 -17.93
CA LEU A 2 -18.08 6.60 -16.84
C LEU A 2 -18.27 8.12 -16.71
N PRO A 3 -18.30 8.67 -15.46
CA PRO A 3 -18.27 10.12 -15.26
C PRO A 3 -17.02 10.73 -15.90
N GLY A 4 -17.12 11.96 -16.41
CA GLY A 4 -15.98 12.63 -17.06
C GLY A 4 -14.78 12.95 -16.17
N ASN A 5 -14.93 12.78 -14.83
CA ASN A 5 -13.91 12.96 -13.81
C ASN A 5 -13.77 11.69 -12.93
N TYR A 6 -13.97 10.51 -13.53
CA TYR A 6 -13.96 9.25 -12.79
C TYR A 6 -12.64 9.01 -12.04
N GLU A 7 -11.48 9.21 -12.69
CA GLU A 7 -10.16 9.03 -12.07
C GLU A 7 -9.93 9.97 -10.88
N GLU A 8 -10.41 11.20 -10.96
CA GLU A 8 -10.37 12.17 -9.85
C GLU A 8 -11.23 11.72 -8.68
N ARG A 9 -12.43 11.20 -8.95
CA ARG A 9 -13.35 10.70 -7.92
C ARG A 9 -12.85 9.42 -7.29
N VAL A 10 -12.20 8.53 -8.03
CA VAL A 10 -11.49 7.35 -7.46
C VAL A 10 -10.38 7.81 -6.53
N TYR A 11 -9.59 8.81 -6.93
CA TYR A 11 -8.53 9.35 -6.06
C TYR A 11 -9.12 9.99 -4.79
N ALA A 12 -10.22 10.73 -4.91
CA ALA A 12 -10.92 11.29 -3.75
C ALA A 12 -11.43 10.19 -2.79
N ALA A 13 -11.91 9.07 -3.33
CA ALA A 13 -12.37 7.92 -2.54
C ALA A 13 -11.22 7.22 -1.81
N VAL A 14 -10.09 6.99 -2.49
CA VAL A 14 -8.88 6.42 -1.88
C VAL A 14 -8.36 7.33 -0.77
N LEU A 15 -8.29 8.64 -0.99
CA LEU A 15 -7.96 9.63 0.05
C LEU A 15 -8.97 9.60 1.19
N GLY A 16 -10.27 9.59 0.87
CA GLY A 16 -11.36 9.57 1.85
C GLY A 16 -11.28 8.35 2.77
N LYS A 17 -11.00 7.16 2.22
CA LYS A 17 -10.75 5.95 3.02
C LYS A 17 -9.59 6.19 4.00
N CYS A 18 -8.45 6.64 3.50
CA CYS A 18 -7.27 6.89 4.33
C CYS A 18 -7.50 7.99 5.37
N ILE A 19 -8.22 9.06 5.02
CA ILE A 19 -8.56 10.17 5.94
C ILE A 19 -9.44 9.64 7.08
N GLY A 20 -10.48 8.89 6.76
CA GLY A 20 -11.40 8.33 7.75
C GLY A 20 -10.69 7.42 8.74
N VAL A 21 -9.91 6.45 8.24
CA VAL A 21 -9.11 5.54 9.07
C VAL A 21 -8.16 6.32 9.99
N ARG A 22 -7.39 7.26 9.45
CA ARG A 22 -6.46 8.08 10.25
C ARG A 22 -7.15 8.94 11.29
N LEU A 23 -8.36 9.44 10.99
CA LEU A 23 -9.13 10.26 11.93
C LEU A 23 -9.70 9.41 13.08
N GLY A 24 -10.22 8.21 12.77
CA GLY A 24 -10.85 7.30 13.73
C GLY A 24 -9.86 6.56 14.63
N ALA A 25 -8.73 6.10 14.10
CA ALA A 25 -7.75 5.25 14.78
C ALA A 25 -7.32 5.69 16.21
N PRO A 26 -7.19 6.99 16.56
CA PRO A 26 -6.84 7.39 17.92
C PRO A 26 -7.90 7.10 18.98
N VAL A 27 -9.14 6.83 18.59
CA VAL A 27 -10.30 6.64 19.47
C VAL A 27 -11.06 5.33 19.21
N GLU A 28 -10.47 4.38 18.49
CA GLU A 28 -10.98 3.05 18.19
C GLU A 28 -11.05 2.14 19.43
N ALA A 29 -10.11 2.26 20.37
CA ALA A 29 -10.02 1.36 21.52
C ALA A 29 -11.30 1.37 22.39
N GLU A 30 -11.70 0.21 22.92
CA GLU A 30 -12.89 0.02 23.79
C GLU A 30 -13.01 1.04 24.94
N SER A 31 -11.89 1.59 25.41
CA SER A 31 -11.86 2.64 26.43
C SER A 31 -12.41 3.98 25.95
N TRP A 32 -12.59 4.17 24.64
CA TRP A 32 -13.15 5.37 24.03
C TRP A 32 -14.65 5.17 23.73
N THR A 33 -15.48 5.27 24.80
CA THR A 33 -16.93 5.27 24.63
C THR A 33 -17.40 6.57 23.96
N TYR A 34 -18.59 6.55 23.37
CA TYR A 34 -19.23 7.73 22.78
C TYR A 34 -19.20 8.96 23.71
N GLU A 35 -19.56 8.76 25.00
CA GLU A 35 -19.58 9.83 26.00
C GLU A 35 -18.17 10.36 26.25
N ARG A 36 -17.16 9.50 26.30
CA ARG A 36 -15.78 9.90 26.52
C ARG A 36 -15.23 10.68 25.34
N ILE A 37 -15.50 10.27 24.10
CA ILE A 37 -15.11 11.01 22.90
C ILE A 37 -15.71 12.42 22.95
N ARG A 38 -17.01 12.54 23.23
CA ARG A 38 -17.68 13.84 23.38
C ARG A 38 -17.12 14.68 24.52
N ALA A 39 -16.81 14.08 25.65
CA ALA A 39 -16.23 14.80 26.79
C ALA A 39 -14.83 15.36 26.51
N VAL A 40 -14.03 14.66 25.71
CA VAL A 40 -12.64 15.05 25.37
C VAL A 40 -12.57 15.98 24.17
N TYR A 41 -13.31 15.68 23.10
CA TYR A 41 -13.19 16.37 21.80
C TYR A 41 -14.40 17.28 21.48
N GLY A 42 -15.47 17.21 22.27
CA GLY A 42 -16.69 17.98 22.03
C GLY A 42 -17.65 17.30 21.05
N GLU A 43 -18.63 18.07 20.58
CA GLU A 43 -19.65 17.60 19.65
C GLU A 43 -19.29 17.83 18.17
N ASN A 44 -18.23 18.58 17.92
CA ASN A 44 -17.72 18.90 16.60
C ASN A 44 -16.19 18.83 16.63
N ILE A 45 -15.63 18.17 15.66
CA ILE A 45 -14.18 18.13 15.43
C ILE A 45 -13.90 18.71 14.03
N HIS A 46 -12.71 19.24 13.85
CA HIS A 46 -12.21 19.65 12.55
C HIS A 46 -10.70 19.49 12.51
N GLY A 47 -10.22 18.59 11.67
CA GLY A 47 -8.82 18.15 11.61
C GLY A 47 -8.55 16.92 12.47
N TYR A 48 -7.34 16.37 12.35
CA TYR A 48 -6.96 15.13 13.02
C TYR A 48 -6.85 15.28 14.53
N LEU A 49 -7.32 14.27 15.26
CA LEU A 49 -7.27 14.21 16.74
C LEU A 49 -5.83 14.09 17.26
N ARG A 50 -4.93 13.51 16.47
CA ARG A 50 -3.49 13.40 16.77
C ARG A 50 -2.66 13.68 15.52
N PRO A 51 -1.51 14.38 15.66
CA PRO A 51 -0.56 14.52 14.57
C PRO A 51 0.21 13.20 14.38
N TYR A 52 0.29 12.73 13.14
CA TYR A 52 1.21 11.68 12.71
C TYR A 52 2.14 12.26 11.66
N ARG A 53 3.45 12.01 11.77
CA ARG A 53 4.41 12.38 10.71
C ARG A 53 4.26 11.45 9.52
N VAL A 54 4.19 10.15 9.80
CA VAL A 54 3.92 9.12 8.81
C VAL A 54 2.82 8.23 9.35
N PHE A 55 1.76 8.04 8.59
CA PHE A 55 0.63 7.21 9.00
C PHE A 55 0.84 5.76 8.56
N GLY A 56 1.01 4.88 9.55
CA GLY A 56 0.99 3.43 9.33
C GLY A 56 -0.46 2.94 9.21
N ALA A 57 -0.78 2.37 8.08
CA ALA A 57 -2.10 1.80 7.83
C ALA A 57 -2.33 0.52 8.66
N ASP A 58 -3.57 0.32 9.05
CA ASP A 58 -4.11 -0.91 9.64
C ASP A 58 -4.71 -1.83 8.57
N ASP A 59 -5.51 -2.81 8.97
CA ASP A 59 -6.18 -3.72 8.04
C ASP A 59 -7.21 -3.03 7.15
N ASP A 60 -7.83 -1.94 7.59
CA ASP A 60 -8.78 -1.13 6.81
C ASP A 60 -8.23 -0.56 5.51
N ILE A 61 -6.91 -0.33 5.43
CA ILE A 61 -6.26 0.15 4.21
C ILE A 61 -5.43 -0.97 3.56
N ASN A 62 -4.78 -1.83 4.37
CA ASN A 62 -4.04 -2.98 3.85
C ASN A 62 -4.92 -3.89 3.00
N GLY A 63 -6.10 -4.27 3.53
CA GLY A 63 -7.04 -5.16 2.84
C GLY A 63 -7.48 -4.64 1.48
N PRO A 64 -8.11 -3.47 1.38
CA PRO A 64 -8.54 -2.93 0.09
C PRO A 64 -7.40 -2.81 -0.92
N ALA A 65 -6.21 -2.31 -0.50
CA ALA A 65 -5.08 -2.09 -1.40
C ALA A 65 -4.48 -3.39 -1.97
N TYR A 66 -4.38 -4.42 -1.14
CA TYR A 66 -3.82 -5.70 -1.57
C TYR A 66 -4.85 -6.61 -2.25
N PHE A 67 -6.09 -6.69 -1.75
CA PHE A 67 -7.12 -7.52 -2.39
C PHE A 67 -7.60 -6.96 -3.73
N PHE A 68 -7.45 -5.67 -3.96
CA PHE A 68 -7.66 -5.08 -5.27
C PHE A 68 -6.73 -5.68 -6.35
N GLN A 69 -5.50 -6.11 -6.00
CA GLN A 69 -4.59 -6.75 -6.94
C GLN A 69 -5.17 -8.04 -7.54
N VAL A 70 -6.03 -8.75 -6.79
CA VAL A 70 -6.73 -9.94 -7.31
C VAL A 70 -7.64 -9.57 -8.49
N LEU A 71 -8.32 -8.41 -8.37
CA LEU A 71 -9.16 -7.88 -9.46
C LEU A 71 -8.32 -7.33 -10.63
N GLU A 72 -7.11 -6.84 -10.38
CA GLU A 72 -6.18 -6.46 -11.47
C GLU A 72 -5.72 -7.68 -12.29
N GLU A 73 -5.45 -8.80 -11.62
CA GLU A 73 -4.98 -10.02 -12.27
C GLU A 73 -6.11 -10.81 -12.96
N LYS A 74 -7.35 -10.72 -12.45
CA LYS A 74 -8.51 -11.49 -12.94
C LYS A 74 -9.72 -10.58 -13.13
N GLU A 75 -10.46 -10.78 -14.23
CA GLU A 75 -11.65 -10.00 -14.52
C GLU A 75 -12.84 -10.37 -13.62
N ASP A 76 -12.96 -11.63 -13.24
CA ASP A 76 -14.01 -12.17 -12.36
C ASP A 76 -13.39 -13.10 -11.30
N PRO A 77 -12.72 -12.53 -10.28
CA PRO A 77 -12.10 -13.33 -9.23
C PRO A 77 -13.17 -14.08 -8.41
N GLN A 78 -12.90 -15.33 -8.11
CA GLN A 78 -13.76 -16.19 -7.32
C GLN A 78 -13.31 -16.16 -5.84
N LEU A 79 -14.15 -16.68 -4.93
CA LEU A 79 -13.83 -16.79 -3.49
C LEU A 79 -12.47 -17.45 -3.27
N LEU A 80 -12.13 -18.48 -4.04
CA LEU A 80 -10.86 -19.19 -3.92
C LEU A 80 -9.65 -18.28 -4.23
N ASP A 81 -9.78 -17.34 -5.17
CA ASP A 81 -8.72 -16.41 -5.51
C ASP A 81 -8.45 -15.45 -4.33
N PHE A 82 -9.50 -14.95 -3.70
CA PHE A 82 -9.38 -14.13 -2.50
C PHE A 82 -8.87 -14.93 -1.28
N ALA A 83 -9.31 -16.18 -1.12
CA ALA A 83 -8.80 -17.04 -0.05
C ALA A 83 -7.30 -17.34 -0.20
N HIS A 84 -6.80 -17.55 -1.41
CA HIS A 84 -5.36 -17.65 -1.64
C HIS A 84 -4.64 -16.33 -1.38
N ALA A 85 -5.20 -15.19 -1.79
CA ALA A 85 -4.65 -13.86 -1.52
C ALA A 85 -4.57 -13.55 -0.01
N TRP A 86 -5.49 -14.09 0.80
CA TRP A 86 -5.51 -13.98 2.26
C TRP A 86 -4.22 -14.50 2.91
N VAL A 87 -3.56 -15.46 2.28
CA VAL A 87 -2.25 -16.00 2.71
C VAL A 87 -1.12 -15.41 1.91
N ASP A 88 -1.28 -15.25 0.60
CA ASP A 88 -0.21 -14.92 -0.34
C ASP A 88 0.40 -13.53 -0.12
N PHE A 89 -0.43 -12.55 0.23
CA PHE A 89 0.03 -11.18 0.46
C PHE A 89 0.45 -10.90 1.91
N VAL A 90 0.27 -11.85 2.82
CA VAL A 90 0.38 -11.66 4.27
C VAL A 90 1.61 -12.33 4.83
N ARG A 91 2.30 -11.65 5.74
CA ARG A 91 3.36 -12.24 6.55
C ARG A 91 2.74 -12.87 7.80
N GLU A 92 3.02 -14.12 8.06
CA GLU A 92 2.45 -14.85 9.18
C GLU A 92 2.70 -14.17 10.53
N GLY A 93 1.62 -13.84 11.24
CA GLY A 93 1.66 -13.23 12.57
C GLY A 93 2.18 -11.79 12.60
N LYS A 94 2.33 -11.12 11.45
CA LYS A 94 2.92 -9.78 11.36
C LYS A 94 2.22 -8.92 10.32
N GLY A 95 1.88 -7.70 10.71
CA GLY A 95 1.28 -6.72 9.81
C GLY A 95 -0.06 -7.14 9.21
N PHE A 96 -0.53 -6.42 8.23
CA PHE A 96 -1.70 -6.65 7.39
C PHE A 96 -3.02 -6.76 8.16
N PHE A 97 -3.22 -7.81 8.95
CA PHE A 97 -4.42 -8.09 9.75
C PHE A 97 -4.24 -7.75 11.23
N TRP A 98 -5.34 -7.65 11.94
CA TRP A 98 -5.35 -7.73 13.39
C TRP A 98 -5.11 -9.19 13.86
N TRP A 99 -3.96 -9.44 14.48
CA TRP A 99 -3.54 -10.76 14.97
C TRP A 99 -3.98 -11.00 16.43
N GLY A 100 -5.27 -10.80 16.72
CA GLY A 100 -5.83 -10.89 18.07
C GLY A 100 -5.90 -12.28 18.68
N GLY A 101 -5.61 -13.33 17.93
CA GLY A 101 -5.61 -14.73 18.37
C GLY A 101 -6.53 -15.61 17.53
N VAL A 102 -6.14 -16.89 17.38
CA VAL A 102 -6.99 -17.92 16.78
C VAL A 102 -8.20 -18.15 17.68
N GLY A 103 -9.40 -18.17 17.09
CA GLY A 103 -10.67 -18.25 17.83
C GLY A 103 -11.13 -16.90 18.41
N LYS A 104 -10.42 -15.79 18.10
CA LYS A 104 -10.78 -14.44 18.56
C LYS A 104 -10.83 -13.43 17.40
N SER A 105 -9.84 -13.46 16.47
CA SER A 105 -9.84 -12.68 15.25
C SER A 105 -10.24 -13.59 14.09
N THR A 106 -11.21 -13.17 13.27
CA THR A 106 -11.62 -13.86 12.04
C THR A 106 -10.46 -13.93 11.05
N SER A 107 -9.80 -12.81 10.80
CA SER A 107 -8.67 -12.73 9.87
C SER A 107 -7.53 -13.67 10.27
N HIS A 108 -7.14 -13.67 11.55
CA HIS A 108 -6.10 -14.55 12.09
C HIS A 108 -6.51 -16.03 11.98
N THR A 109 -7.73 -16.36 12.37
CA THR A 109 -8.24 -17.75 12.35
C THR A 109 -8.33 -18.28 10.93
N CYS A 110 -8.90 -17.51 10.00
CA CYS A 110 -9.00 -17.89 8.59
C CYS A 110 -7.63 -18.02 7.93
N TYR A 111 -6.68 -17.12 8.22
CA TYR A 111 -5.31 -17.26 7.73
C TYR A 111 -4.73 -18.63 8.09
N HIS A 112 -4.84 -19.05 9.35
CA HIS A 112 -4.31 -20.35 9.78
C HIS A 112 -5.06 -21.54 9.19
N LEU A 113 -6.37 -21.47 9.07
CA LEU A 113 -7.18 -22.53 8.45
C LEU A 113 -6.82 -22.71 6.97
N ILE A 114 -6.79 -21.63 6.20
CA ILE A 114 -6.45 -21.66 4.78
C ILE A 114 -5.02 -22.17 4.60
N ARG A 115 -4.07 -21.63 5.37
CA ARG A 115 -2.66 -22.05 5.32
C ARG A 115 -2.48 -23.53 5.67
N SER A 116 -3.24 -24.05 6.61
CA SER A 116 -3.17 -25.48 7.00
C SER A 116 -3.86 -26.42 6.01
N GLY A 117 -4.37 -25.90 4.90
CA GLY A 117 -5.03 -26.72 3.86
C GLY A 117 -6.46 -27.09 4.20
N ALA A 118 -7.15 -26.32 5.03
CA ALA A 118 -8.58 -26.53 5.26
C ALA A 118 -9.34 -26.47 3.93
N PRO A 119 -10.35 -27.35 3.72
CA PRO A 119 -11.17 -27.31 2.52
C PRO A 119 -11.85 -25.95 2.33
N LEU A 120 -11.81 -25.41 1.12
CA LEU A 120 -12.44 -24.13 0.78
C LEU A 120 -13.71 -24.36 -0.06
N PRO A 121 -14.77 -23.54 0.11
CA PRO A 121 -14.88 -22.44 1.07
C PRO A 121 -14.94 -22.93 2.52
N LEU A 122 -14.44 -22.14 3.45
CA LEU A 122 -14.57 -22.39 4.87
C LEU A 122 -16.06 -22.46 5.25
N LYS A 123 -16.39 -23.26 6.23
CA LYS A 123 -17.76 -23.35 6.77
C LYS A 123 -17.79 -22.73 8.17
N ARG A 124 -18.96 -22.24 8.59
CA ARG A 124 -19.14 -21.67 9.94
C ARG A 124 -18.67 -22.64 11.05
N GLU A 125 -18.86 -23.95 10.85
CA GLU A 125 -18.38 -24.97 11.79
C GLU A 125 -16.85 -25.07 11.89
N ASP A 126 -16.10 -24.66 10.87
CA ASP A 126 -14.65 -24.62 10.88
C ASP A 126 -14.14 -23.48 11.76
N LEU A 127 -14.94 -22.43 11.94
CA LEU A 127 -14.65 -21.27 12.78
C LEU A 127 -15.10 -21.45 14.23
N ARG A 128 -15.18 -22.70 14.73
CA ARG A 128 -15.56 -23.01 16.11
C ARG A 128 -14.69 -22.25 17.09
N GLY A 129 -15.31 -21.42 17.93
CA GLY A 129 -14.64 -20.51 18.87
C GLY A 129 -14.78 -19.03 18.51
N LEU A 130 -15.14 -18.70 17.28
CA LEU A 130 -15.45 -17.34 16.83
C LEU A 130 -16.96 -17.02 16.93
N LYS A 131 -17.64 -17.53 17.96
CA LYS A 131 -19.10 -17.53 18.05
C LYS A 131 -19.77 -16.17 17.79
N ASP A 132 -19.09 -15.08 18.12
CA ASP A 132 -19.63 -13.72 18.03
C ASP A 132 -18.84 -12.84 17.05
N GLU A 133 -17.89 -13.42 16.29
CA GLU A 133 -17.00 -12.69 15.39
C GLU A 133 -17.16 -13.08 13.91
N ASP A 134 -17.89 -14.13 13.62
CA ASP A 134 -18.12 -14.60 12.24
C ASP A 134 -19.04 -13.66 11.43
N GLU A 135 -19.64 -12.65 12.08
CA GLU A 135 -20.37 -11.54 11.49
C GLU A 135 -19.79 -10.19 11.95
N SER A 136 -18.45 -10.06 11.96
CA SER A 136 -17.77 -8.83 12.31
C SER A 136 -17.59 -7.89 11.11
N VAL A 137 -17.24 -6.63 11.41
CA VAL A 137 -17.04 -5.55 10.43
C VAL A 137 -15.96 -5.86 9.39
N GLY A 138 -15.05 -6.80 9.67
CA GLY A 138 -14.06 -7.29 8.72
C GLY A 138 -14.65 -7.75 7.36
N GLY A 139 -15.93 -8.10 7.32
CA GLY A 139 -16.63 -8.40 6.07
C GLY A 139 -16.81 -7.20 5.16
N GLN A 140 -16.89 -5.97 5.69
CA GLN A 140 -17.14 -4.76 4.88
C GLN A 140 -15.91 -3.88 4.66
N ILE A 141 -14.86 -3.97 5.47
CA ILE A 141 -13.73 -3.00 5.41
C ILE A 141 -12.75 -3.23 4.26
N PHE A 142 -12.73 -4.45 3.67
CA PHE A 142 -11.74 -4.83 2.64
C PHE A 142 -12.20 -4.60 1.20
N VAL A 143 -13.46 -4.20 0.97
CA VAL A 143 -14.12 -4.27 -0.34
C VAL A 143 -14.19 -2.95 -1.12
N ASP A 144 -13.84 -1.83 -0.48
CA ASP A 144 -14.07 -0.50 -1.03
C ASP A 144 -13.50 -0.36 -2.46
N PHE A 145 -12.23 -0.76 -2.67
CA PHE A 145 -11.56 -0.58 -3.96
C PHE A 145 -12.07 -1.52 -5.05
N LEU A 146 -12.73 -2.62 -4.69
CA LEU A 146 -13.47 -3.46 -5.64
C LEU A 146 -14.68 -2.70 -6.19
N GLY A 147 -15.44 -2.02 -5.29
CA GLY A 147 -16.57 -1.19 -5.67
C GLY A 147 -16.18 0.00 -6.54
N LEU A 148 -15.07 0.69 -6.19
CA LEU A 148 -14.55 1.81 -6.97
C LEU A 148 -14.19 1.45 -8.42
N ALA A 149 -13.77 0.21 -8.67
CA ALA A 149 -13.45 -0.27 -10.01
C ALA A 149 -14.69 -0.64 -10.85
N LEU A 150 -15.89 -0.57 -10.29
CA LEU A 150 -17.16 -0.99 -10.92
C LEU A 150 -18.23 0.13 -10.88
N PRO A 151 -17.93 1.37 -11.32
CA PRO A 151 -18.83 2.50 -11.21
C PRO A 151 -20.20 2.22 -11.87
N GLY A 152 -21.28 2.40 -11.10
CA GLY A 152 -22.66 2.17 -11.51
C GLY A 152 -23.04 0.70 -11.71
N GLN A 153 -22.20 -0.25 -11.33
CA GLN A 153 -22.48 -1.69 -11.42
C GLN A 153 -22.69 -2.32 -10.04
N ASP A 154 -23.68 -1.84 -9.33
CA ASP A 154 -23.95 -2.17 -7.92
C ASP A 154 -24.00 -3.67 -7.65
N GLU A 155 -24.73 -4.44 -8.47
CA GLU A 155 -24.89 -5.89 -8.31
C GLU A 155 -23.56 -6.62 -8.50
N ARG A 156 -22.78 -6.27 -9.53
CA ARG A 156 -21.47 -6.88 -9.77
C ARG A 156 -20.46 -6.54 -8.66
N ALA A 157 -20.50 -5.31 -8.18
CA ALA A 157 -19.69 -4.87 -7.04
C ALA A 157 -20.06 -5.63 -5.77
N ALA A 158 -21.36 -5.79 -5.51
CA ALA A 158 -21.87 -6.58 -4.38
C ALA A 158 -21.44 -8.05 -4.46
N GLU A 159 -21.50 -8.66 -5.65
CA GLU A 159 -21.05 -10.04 -5.82
C GLU A 159 -19.57 -10.21 -5.48
N LEU A 160 -18.70 -9.32 -5.99
CA LEU A 160 -17.26 -9.37 -5.69
C LEU A 160 -16.98 -9.09 -4.21
N GLY A 161 -17.60 -8.06 -3.64
CA GLY A 161 -17.49 -7.77 -2.21
C GLY A 161 -17.95 -8.93 -1.33
N GLY A 162 -19.07 -9.55 -1.70
CA GLY A 162 -19.58 -10.74 -1.02
C GLY A 162 -18.65 -11.95 -1.11
N ARG A 163 -18.00 -12.19 -2.27
CA ARG A 163 -17.01 -13.26 -2.43
C ARG A 163 -15.78 -13.05 -1.55
N LEU A 164 -15.28 -11.82 -1.47
CA LEU A 164 -14.16 -11.48 -0.57
C LEU A 164 -14.56 -11.62 0.89
N ALA A 165 -15.70 -11.06 1.29
CA ALA A 165 -16.20 -11.16 2.66
C ALA A 165 -16.41 -12.62 3.10
N ALA A 166 -16.96 -13.47 2.20
CA ALA A 166 -17.22 -14.89 2.47
C ALA A 166 -15.96 -15.76 2.65
N VAL A 167 -14.75 -15.21 2.50
CA VAL A 167 -13.51 -15.90 2.89
C VAL A 167 -13.47 -16.11 4.40
N ALA A 168 -13.94 -15.13 5.18
CA ALA A 168 -13.80 -15.10 6.63
C ALA A 168 -15.12 -14.86 7.40
N HIS A 169 -16.21 -14.54 6.71
CA HIS A 169 -17.47 -14.12 7.31
C HIS A 169 -18.68 -14.85 6.71
N PHE A 170 -19.82 -14.77 7.42
CA PHE A 170 -21.09 -15.38 7.07
C PHE A 170 -22.22 -14.37 7.18
N ASP A 171 -23.38 -14.71 6.66
CA ASP A 171 -24.67 -14.01 6.77
C ASP A 171 -24.52 -12.47 6.69
N ASP A 172 -24.75 -11.72 7.77
CA ASP A 172 -24.68 -10.26 7.76
C ASP A 172 -23.23 -9.73 7.64
N GLY A 173 -22.21 -10.51 7.98
CA GLY A 173 -20.82 -10.20 7.65
C GLY A 173 -20.57 -10.16 6.14
N VAL A 174 -21.19 -11.07 5.38
CA VAL A 174 -21.16 -11.07 3.91
C VAL A 174 -22.03 -9.94 3.35
N SER A 175 -23.20 -9.68 3.98
CA SER A 175 -24.07 -8.57 3.61
C SER A 175 -23.34 -7.22 3.72
N GLY A 176 -22.46 -7.03 4.72
CA GLY A 176 -21.62 -5.83 4.85
C GLY A 176 -20.69 -5.64 3.66
N GLY A 177 -20.01 -6.71 3.22
CA GLY A 177 -19.14 -6.65 2.03
C GLY A 177 -19.92 -6.35 0.75
N ARG A 178 -21.09 -6.95 0.56
CA ARG A 178 -21.99 -6.66 -0.56
C ARG A 178 -22.45 -5.20 -0.56
N PHE A 179 -22.97 -4.74 0.59
CA PHE A 179 -23.49 -3.38 0.75
C PHE A 179 -22.41 -2.33 0.48
N MET A 180 -21.23 -2.46 1.11
CA MET A 180 -20.19 -1.43 1.00
C MET A 180 -19.55 -1.37 -0.39
N ALA A 181 -19.33 -2.51 -1.04
CA ALA A 181 -18.86 -2.53 -2.43
C ALA A 181 -19.90 -1.91 -3.37
N ALA A 182 -21.19 -2.22 -3.21
CA ALA A 182 -22.27 -1.63 -3.98
C ALA A 182 -22.40 -0.12 -3.72
N ALA A 183 -22.26 0.35 -2.47
CA ALA A 183 -22.32 1.77 -2.14
C ALA A 183 -21.20 2.57 -2.83
N ASN A 184 -19.97 2.04 -2.83
CA ASN A 184 -18.85 2.66 -3.57
C ASN A 184 -19.11 2.70 -5.08
N ALA A 185 -19.70 1.66 -5.67
CA ALA A 185 -20.05 1.63 -7.09
C ALA A 185 -21.18 2.62 -7.42
N ALA A 186 -22.24 2.66 -6.60
CA ALA A 186 -23.41 3.52 -6.77
C ALA A 186 -23.07 5.01 -6.61
N ALA A 187 -22.04 5.34 -5.82
CA ALA A 187 -21.65 6.71 -5.55
C ALA A 187 -21.32 7.52 -6.82
N PHE A 188 -20.89 6.86 -7.89
CA PHE A 188 -20.47 7.54 -9.13
C PHE A 188 -21.60 8.10 -9.99
N ASP A 189 -22.81 7.60 -9.84
CA ASP A 189 -23.96 7.97 -10.68
C ASP A 189 -25.27 8.18 -9.91
N SER A 190 -25.18 8.32 -8.58
CA SER A 190 -26.30 8.73 -7.72
C SER A 190 -26.34 10.26 -7.55
N ASP A 191 -27.54 10.80 -7.44
CA ASP A 191 -27.76 12.23 -7.22
C ASP A 191 -27.72 12.61 -5.73
N THR A 192 -27.99 11.66 -4.83
CA THR A 192 -28.00 11.87 -3.39
C THR A 192 -27.35 10.71 -2.64
N VAL A 193 -26.88 10.98 -1.41
CA VAL A 193 -26.34 9.93 -0.54
C VAL A 193 -27.43 8.90 -0.15
N GLU A 194 -28.66 9.36 0.03
CA GLU A 194 -29.81 8.46 0.30
C GLU A 194 -30.01 7.46 -0.85
N GLU A 195 -29.91 7.91 -2.09
CA GLU A 195 -29.97 7.03 -3.24
C GLU A 195 -28.85 5.98 -3.23
N ILE A 196 -27.62 6.34 -2.85
CA ILE A 196 -26.52 5.38 -2.68
C ILE A 196 -26.90 4.29 -1.68
N VAL A 197 -27.39 4.70 -0.50
CA VAL A 197 -27.83 3.76 0.56
C VAL A 197 -28.95 2.85 0.06
N LEU A 198 -29.95 3.39 -0.63
CA LEU A 198 -31.07 2.62 -1.15
C LEU A 198 -30.66 1.64 -2.27
N ARG A 199 -29.70 2.02 -3.12
CA ARG A 199 -29.13 1.15 -4.15
C ARG A 199 -28.34 0.01 -3.53
N ALA A 200 -27.46 0.29 -2.57
CA ALA A 200 -26.71 -0.71 -1.85
C ALA A 200 -27.63 -1.67 -1.06
N LEU A 201 -28.69 -1.16 -0.43
CA LEU A 201 -29.66 -1.95 0.30
C LEU A 201 -30.35 -3.04 -0.55
N ARG A 202 -30.55 -2.78 -1.85
CA ARG A 202 -31.16 -3.75 -2.78
C ARG A 202 -30.27 -4.95 -3.08
N THR A 203 -28.97 -4.88 -2.80
CA THR A 203 -27.99 -5.93 -3.11
C THR A 203 -27.82 -6.95 -1.99
N ILE A 204 -28.48 -6.75 -0.83
CA ILE A 204 -28.40 -7.62 0.35
C ILE A 204 -29.75 -8.24 0.67
N PRO A 205 -29.79 -9.35 1.45
CA PRO A 205 -31.04 -9.99 1.88
C PRO A 205 -31.94 -9.03 2.68
N GLU A 206 -33.20 -8.94 2.30
CA GLU A 206 -34.16 -8.02 2.93
C GLU A 206 -34.45 -8.35 4.40
N GLU A 207 -34.36 -9.62 4.77
CA GLU A 207 -34.70 -10.14 6.09
C GLU A 207 -33.51 -10.12 7.07
N GLY A 208 -32.28 -9.82 6.61
CA GLY A 208 -31.08 -9.70 7.44
C GLY A 208 -31.14 -8.52 8.40
N ASP A 209 -30.40 -8.59 9.50
CA ASP A 209 -30.33 -7.49 10.46
C ASP A 209 -29.59 -6.28 9.87
N TYR A 210 -28.65 -6.47 8.93
CA TYR A 210 -28.05 -5.37 8.19
C TYR A 210 -29.10 -4.53 7.44
N ALA A 211 -30.03 -5.20 6.73
CA ALA A 211 -31.11 -4.50 6.05
C ALA A 211 -32.08 -3.82 7.02
N ARG A 212 -32.36 -4.45 8.17
CA ARG A 212 -33.23 -3.88 9.20
C ARG A 212 -32.64 -2.64 9.87
N VAL A 213 -31.35 -2.66 10.25
CA VAL A 213 -30.69 -1.49 10.85
C VAL A 213 -30.60 -0.34 9.84
N THR A 214 -30.31 -0.66 8.56
CA THR A 214 -30.30 0.34 7.48
C THR A 214 -31.66 1.02 7.32
N LYS A 215 -32.75 0.24 7.28
CA LYS A 215 -34.13 0.77 7.22
C LYS A 215 -34.47 1.60 8.47
N ALA A 216 -34.09 1.14 9.67
CA ALA A 216 -34.32 1.88 10.91
C ALA A 216 -33.63 3.24 10.92
N VAL A 217 -32.39 3.32 10.42
CA VAL A 217 -31.64 4.60 10.31
C VAL A 217 -32.28 5.52 9.26
N LEU A 218 -32.71 4.99 8.09
CA LEU A 218 -33.44 5.75 7.09
C LEU A 218 -34.74 6.35 7.64
N ASP A 219 -35.55 5.54 8.31
CA ASP A 219 -36.82 5.97 8.91
C ASP A 219 -36.58 7.02 9.99
N PHE A 220 -35.53 6.86 10.80
CA PHE A 220 -35.17 7.82 11.82
C PHE A 220 -34.68 9.15 11.19
N PHE A 221 -33.86 9.11 10.16
CA PHE A 221 -33.36 10.27 9.42
C PHE A 221 -34.51 11.08 8.83
N HIS A 222 -35.51 10.44 8.20
CA HIS A 222 -36.67 11.13 7.65
C HIS A 222 -37.50 11.86 8.72
N GLN A 223 -37.55 11.31 9.95
CA GLN A 223 -38.28 11.91 11.07
C GLN A 223 -37.47 12.97 11.81
N HIS A 224 -36.15 12.85 11.85
CA HIS A 224 -35.23 13.64 12.67
C HIS A 224 -33.97 14.02 11.86
N PRO A 225 -34.04 14.82 10.78
CA PRO A 225 -32.93 15.06 9.87
C PRO A 225 -31.83 15.99 10.42
N GLU A 226 -32.08 16.64 11.59
CA GLU A 226 -31.21 17.74 12.05
C GLU A 226 -30.08 17.28 12.97
N ARG A 227 -30.27 16.15 13.69
CA ARG A 227 -29.37 15.73 14.78
C ARG A 227 -28.99 14.26 14.67
N TRP A 228 -27.81 13.99 14.16
CA TRP A 228 -27.24 12.64 14.10
C TRP A 228 -27.04 12.01 15.49
N GLN A 229 -26.82 12.84 16.54
CA GLN A 229 -26.67 12.37 17.92
C GLN A 229 -27.93 11.65 18.44
N ASP A 230 -29.10 12.09 18.02
CA ASP A 230 -30.34 11.43 18.40
C ASP A 230 -30.51 10.09 17.68
N CYS A 231 -30.07 10.00 16.43
CA CYS A 231 -29.97 8.73 15.71
C CYS A 231 -28.93 7.79 16.36
N ARG A 232 -27.76 8.32 16.77
CA ARG A 232 -26.75 7.55 17.52
C ARG A 232 -27.30 6.97 18.84
N ASN A 233 -28.10 7.75 19.56
CA ASN A 233 -28.77 7.29 20.78
C ASN A 233 -29.81 6.18 20.50
N MET A 234 -30.52 6.26 19.39
CA MET A 234 -31.40 5.18 18.93
C MET A 234 -30.60 3.92 18.63
N LEU A 235 -29.48 4.04 17.89
CA LEU A 235 -28.59 2.91 17.61
C LEU A 235 -28.06 2.25 18.88
N GLU A 236 -27.59 3.05 19.87
CA GLU A 236 -27.14 2.51 21.17
C GLU A 236 -28.23 1.68 21.86
N LYS A 237 -29.44 2.21 21.86
CA LYS A 237 -30.57 1.58 22.59
C LYS A 237 -31.10 0.33 21.92
N GLU A 238 -31.14 0.31 20.57
CA GLU A 238 -31.88 -0.72 19.82
C GLU A 238 -30.96 -1.68 19.07
N TRP A 239 -29.74 -1.28 18.74
CA TRP A 239 -28.79 -1.98 17.88
C TRP A 239 -27.36 -2.02 18.43
N GLY A 240 -27.16 -1.74 19.73
CA GLY A 240 -25.84 -1.60 20.35
C GLY A 240 -25.12 -2.93 20.62
N TYR A 241 -23.88 -2.82 21.11
CA TYR A 241 -22.98 -3.94 21.42
C TYR A 241 -23.52 -4.85 22.55
N ASP A 242 -24.49 -4.40 23.34
CA ASP A 242 -25.22 -5.24 24.32
C ASP A 242 -26.13 -6.29 23.66
N ARG A 243 -26.50 -6.07 22.39
CA ARG A 243 -27.35 -6.96 21.60
C ARG A 243 -26.57 -7.76 20.57
N TYR A 244 -25.50 -7.16 20.05
CA TYR A 244 -24.60 -7.75 19.07
C TYR A 244 -23.21 -7.83 19.70
N PRO A 245 -22.91 -8.92 20.44
CA PRO A 245 -21.63 -9.07 21.12
C PRO A 245 -20.51 -9.31 20.12
N GLY A 246 -19.28 -8.97 20.49
CA GLY A 246 -18.07 -9.13 19.67
C GLY A 246 -17.10 -7.96 19.87
N VAL A 247 -15.92 -8.07 19.27
CA VAL A 247 -14.92 -6.98 19.29
C VAL A 247 -15.40 -5.82 18.43
N CYS A 248 -15.86 -6.13 17.22
CA CYS A 248 -16.38 -5.15 16.25
C CYS A 248 -17.57 -5.74 15.45
N PRO A 249 -18.75 -5.92 16.10
CA PRO A 249 -19.90 -6.55 15.46
C PRO A 249 -20.42 -5.73 14.28
N MET A 250 -20.86 -6.43 13.23
CA MET A 250 -21.28 -5.82 11.97
C MET A 250 -22.44 -4.83 12.14
N ILE A 251 -23.50 -5.21 12.80
CA ILE A 251 -24.78 -4.47 12.78
C ILE A 251 -24.71 -3.08 13.40
N PRO A 252 -24.13 -2.89 14.61
CA PRO A 252 -23.97 -1.54 15.18
C PRO A 252 -23.15 -0.63 14.27
N ASN A 253 -22.05 -1.15 13.70
CA ASN A 253 -21.14 -0.40 12.84
C ASN A 253 -21.75 -0.09 11.46
N ALA A 254 -22.52 -1.00 10.87
CA ALA A 254 -23.34 -0.72 9.70
C ALA A 254 -24.30 0.45 9.95
N GLY A 255 -24.98 0.45 11.10
CA GLY A 255 -25.84 1.56 11.52
C GLY A 255 -25.13 2.89 11.59
N VAL A 256 -23.90 2.93 12.15
CA VAL A 256 -23.06 4.14 12.20
C VAL A 256 -22.64 4.58 10.79
N CYS A 257 -22.23 3.67 9.91
CA CYS A 257 -21.87 4.01 8.54
C CYS A 257 -23.06 4.67 7.80
N VAL A 258 -24.24 4.04 7.84
CA VAL A 258 -25.45 4.57 7.18
C VAL A 258 -25.86 5.92 7.80
N MET A 259 -25.84 6.05 9.12
CA MET A 259 -26.09 7.32 9.80
C MET A 259 -25.12 8.40 9.34
N ALA A 260 -23.82 8.15 9.38
CA ALA A 260 -22.81 9.12 8.99
C ALA A 260 -22.96 9.54 7.53
N LEU A 261 -23.23 8.60 6.61
CA LEU A 261 -23.53 8.89 5.21
C LEU A 261 -24.72 9.85 5.09
N LEU A 262 -25.87 9.54 5.66
CA LEU A 262 -27.08 10.35 5.51
C LEU A 262 -26.95 11.74 6.14
N TYR A 263 -26.43 11.84 7.37
CA TYR A 263 -26.27 13.12 8.08
C TYR A 263 -25.07 13.96 7.60
N SER A 264 -24.20 13.42 6.75
CA SER A 264 -23.14 14.19 6.10
C SER A 264 -23.67 15.23 5.10
N GLY A 265 -24.84 14.96 4.51
CA GLY A 265 -25.35 15.74 3.40
C GLY A 265 -24.48 15.66 2.13
N GLY A 266 -23.60 14.65 2.03
CA GLY A 266 -22.65 14.47 0.93
C GLY A 266 -21.28 15.11 1.15
N ASP A 267 -21.06 15.76 2.30
CA ASP A 267 -19.78 16.34 2.70
C ASP A 267 -18.89 15.27 3.35
N LEU A 268 -17.75 14.98 2.73
CA LEU A 268 -16.79 13.97 3.20
C LEU A 268 -16.24 14.33 4.58
N ASN A 269 -15.83 15.59 4.81
CA ASN A 269 -15.24 16.00 6.08
C ASN A 269 -16.24 15.75 7.22
N ARG A 270 -17.48 16.20 7.02
CA ARG A 270 -18.57 15.99 8.00
C ARG A 270 -18.89 14.51 8.21
N GLY A 271 -18.90 13.70 7.14
CA GLY A 271 -19.18 12.26 7.23
C GLY A 271 -18.17 11.51 8.07
N VAL A 272 -16.87 11.72 7.84
CA VAL A 272 -15.80 11.06 8.61
C VAL A 272 -15.74 11.58 10.06
N GLU A 273 -16.06 12.86 10.29
CA GLU A 273 -16.17 13.46 11.64
C GLU A 273 -17.32 12.83 12.42
N ILE A 274 -18.51 12.67 11.82
CA ILE A 274 -19.67 12.02 12.46
C ILE A 274 -19.34 10.56 12.78
N ALA A 275 -18.78 9.79 11.84
CA ALA A 275 -18.42 8.40 12.07
C ALA A 275 -17.43 8.24 13.22
N THR A 276 -16.40 9.10 13.27
CA THR A 276 -15.40 9.12 14.35
C THR A 276 -16.03 9.50 15.72
N LEU A 277 -16.87 10.54 15.75
CA LEU A 277 -17.53 11.00 16.99
C LEU A 277 -18.58 10.02 17.51
N ALA A 278 -19.13 9.16 16.64
CA ALA A 278 -20.13 8.17 17.01
C ALA A 278 -19.57 7.07 17.94
N GLY A 279 -18.26 6.86 17.98
CA GLY A 279 -17.64 5.81 18.76
C GLY A 279 -17.80 4.43 18.12
N TRP A 280 -17.61 3.37 18.90
CA TRP A 280 -17.49 1.98 18.47
C TRP A 280 -16.24 1.80 17.61
N ASP A 281 -16.35 1.18 16.43
CA ASP A 281 -15.27 0.92 15.51
C ASP A 281 -15.04 2.14 14.59
N THR A 282 -14.33 3.12 15.12
CA THR A 282 -14.30 4.48 14.56
C THR A 282 -13.51 4.62 13.28
N ASP A 283 -12.42 3.89 13.12
CA ASP A 283 -11.56 3.93 11.92
C ASP A 283 -12.18 3.13 10.76
N CYS A 284 -12.69 1.93 11.04
CA CYS A 284 -13.45 1.13 10.09
C CYS A 284 -14.64 1.92 9.51
N ASN A 285 -15.47 2.49 10.42
CA ASN A 285 -16.66 3.24 10.03
C ASN A 285 -16.31 4.51 9.23
N ALA A 286 -15.38 5.33 9.75
CA ALA A 286 -14.98 6.56 9.07
C ALA A 286 -14.25 6.28 7.75
N GLY A 287 -13.47 5.19 7.67
CA GLY A 287 -12.83 4.75 6.45
C GLY A 287 -13.81 4.37 5.34
N ASN A 288 -14.83 3.56 5.65
CA ASN A 288 -15.89 3.20 4.69
C ASN A 288 -16.71 4.44 4.25
N VAL A 289 -17.12 5.28 5.20
CA VAL A 289 -17.86 6.52 4.92
C VAL A 289 -17.03 7.45 4.04
N GLY A 290 -15.73 7.63 4.34
CA GLY A 290 -14.82 8.46 3.57
C GLY A 290 -14.64 7.98 2.14
N SER A 291 -14.55 6.65 1.91
CA SER A 291 -14.47 6.07 0.57
C SER A 291 -15.72 6.41 -0.27
N VAL A 292 -16.90 6.13 0.26
CA VAL A 292 -18.18 6.38 -0.45
C VAL A 292 -18.37 7.87 -0.74
N LEU A 293 -18.14 8.75 0.24
CA LEU A 293 -18.30 10.19 0.06
C LEU A 293 -17.24 10.80 -0.86
N GLY A 294 -16.02 10.26 -0.87
CA GLY A 294 -14.99 10.64 -1.82
C GLY A 294 -15.37 10.29 -3.25
N ALA A 295 -15.90 9.09 -3.48
CA ALA A 295 -16.45 8.67 -4.77
C ALA A 295 -17.67 9.52 -5.17
N PHE A 296 -18.52 9.95 -4.23
CA PHE A 296 -19.69 10.79 -4.49
C PHE A 296 -19.32 12.24 -4.79
N GLY A 297 -18.54 12.90 -3.93
CA GLY A 297 -18.28 14.34 -3.97
C GLY A 297 -17.02 14.76 -4.74
N GLY A 298 -16.08 13.84 -4.98
CA GLY A 298 -14.77 14.15 -5.57
C GLY A 298 -13.83 14.89 -4.61
N LEU A 299 -12.78 15.53 -5.17
CA LEU A 299 -11.71 16.17 -4.38
C LEU A 299 -12.09 17.54 -3.81
N SER A 300 -12.95 18.29 -4.49
CA SER A 300 -13.24 19.69 -4.16
C SER A 300 -13.74 19.92 -2.72
N PRO A 301 -14.56 19.03 -2.13
CA PRO A 301 -15.02 19.16 -0.76
C PRO A 301 -13.99 18.79 0.31
N ILE A 302 -12.88 18.14 -0.04
CA ILE A 302 -11.92 17.63 0.95
C ILE A 302 -11.03 18.77 1.44
N ASP A 303 -11.13 19.10 2.72
CA ASP A 303 -10.36 20.17 3.35
C ASP A 303 -8.85 19.86 3.40
N ALA A 304 -8.05 20.89 3.23
CA ALA A 304 -6.59 20.79 3.22
C ALA A 304 -6.04 20.20 4.53
N CYS A 305 -6.67 20.50 5.69
CA CYS A 305 -6.26 19.97 7.00
C CYS A 305 -6.35 18.44 7.12
N TYR A 306 -7.21 17.81 6.31
CA TYR A 306 -7.28 16.35 6.22
C TYR A 306 -6.37 15.78 5.12
N ARG A 307 -6.30 16.43 3.97
CA ARG A 307 -5.57 15.93 2.80
C ARG A 307 -4.06 16.12 2.88
N GLU A 308 -3.61 17.34 3.20
CA GLU A 308 -2.17 17.69 3.12
C GLU A 308 -1.28 16.85 4.05
N PRO A 309 -1.69 16.47 5.30
CA PRO A 309 -0.83 15.67 6.15
C PRO A 309 -0.52 14.25 5.67
N PHE A 310 -1.20 13.76 4.63
CA PHE A 310 -0.88 12.45 4.02
C PHE A 310 0.30 12.51 3.06
N HIS A 311 0.56 13.66 2.44
CA HIS A 311 1.54 13.77 1.35
C HIS A 311 1.38 12.65 0.31
N ASP A 312 0.12 12.24 0.03
CA ASP A 312 -0.23 11.17 -0.91
C ASP A 312 0.40 9.79 -0.63
N THR A 313 0.83 9.53 0.60
CA THR A 313 1.52 8.29 0.94
C THR A 313 0.81 7.57 2.10
N ALA A 314 0.41 6.32 1.89
CA ALA A 314 0.01 5.41 2.95
C ALA A 314 1.07 4.30 3.12
N ILE A 315 1.32 3.92 4.38
CA ILE A 315 2.26 2.84 4.68
C ILE A 315 1.48 1.57 4.99
N LEU A 316 1.62 0.60 4.09
CA LEU A 316 1.01 -0.72 4.22
C LEU A 316 1.95 -1.69 4.94
N SER A 317 1.49 -2.92 5.16
CA SER A 317 2.25 -3.91 5.93
C SER A 317 2.15 -5.35 5.40
N GLY A 318 1.94 -5.51 4.10
CA GLY A 318 1.96 -6.80 3.43
C GLY A 318 3.38 -7.37 3.22
N VAL A 319 3.48 -8.38 2.36
CA VAL A 319 4.75 -9.06 2.06
C VAL A 319 5.67 -8.25 1.15
N SER A 320 5.13 -7.37 0.32
CA SER A 320 5.93 -6.54 -0.59
C SER A 320 6.35 -5.23 0.04
N GLY A 321 7.64 -5.11 0.35
CA GLY A 321 8.20 -3.90 0.96
C GLY A 321 8.14 -2.66 0.07
N GLU A 322 8.02 -2.81 -1.26
CA GLU A 322 7.80 -1.71 -2.19
C GLU A 322 6.34 -1.25 -2.16
N ILE A 323 5.38 -2.18 -2.30
CA ILE A 323 3.93 -1.88 -2.29
C ILE A 323 3.51 -1.26 -0.95
N ASN A 324 4.20 -1.61 0.13
CA ASN A 324 3.97 -1.02 1.44
C ASN A 324 4.22 0.50 1.49
N GLN A 325 4.94 1.06 0.54
CA GLN A 325 5.11 2.50 0.33
C GLN A 325 4.11 2.99 -0.71
N CYS A 326 2.82 2.90 -0.37
CA CYS A 326 1.73 3.11 -1.29
C CYS A 326 1.60 4.60 -1.68
N ASP A 327 1.84 4.88 -2.96
CA ASP A 327 1.55 6.16 -3.57
C ASP A 327 0.06 6.21 -3.96
N LEU A 328 -0.73 7.02 -3.25
CA LEU A 328 -2.19 7.05 -3.40
C LEU A 328 -2.66 7.47 -4.79
N PRO A 329 -2.04 8.47 -5.46
CA PRO A 329 -2.37 8.78 -6.86
C PRO A 329 -2.14 7.61 -7.80
N SER A 330 -1.03 6.89 -7.67
CA SER A 330 -0.74 5.71 -8.50
C SER A 330 -1.73 4.58 -8.25
N LEU A 331 -2.10 4.32 -6.99
CA LEU A 331 -3.14 3.34 -6.64
C LEU A 331 -4.48 3.73 -7.25
N ALA A 332 -4.90 4.99 -7.11
CA ALA A 332 -6.14 5.49 -7.71
C ALA A 332 -6.18 5.33 -9.23
N LYS A 333 -5.07 5.61 -9.92
CA LYS A 333 -4.94 5.38 -11.36
C LYS A 333 -5.06 3.91 -11.75
N ARG A 334 -4.47 3.00 -10.96
CA ARG A 334 -4.61 1.55 -11.18
C ARG A 334 -6.07 1.12 -11.05
N ILE A 335 -6.78 1.58 -10.01
CA ILE A 335 -8.21 1.29 -9.80
C ILE A 335 -9.04 1.86 -10.97
N ALA A 336 -8.82 3.11 -11.33
CA ALA A 336 -9.54 3.76 -12.43
C ALA A 336 -9.28 3.05 -13.77
N ARG A 337 -8.02 2.73 -14.08
CA ARG A 337 -7.66 1.95 -15.29
C ARG A 337 -8.43 0.65 -15.35
N ARG A 338 -8.44 -0.10 -14.24
CA ARG A 338 -9.17 -1.37 -14.17
C ARG A 338 -10.68 -1.17 -14.40
N GLY A 339 -11.24 -0.08 -13.92
CA GLY A 339 -12.64 0.29 -14.18
C GLY A 339 -12.93 0.49 -15.67
N PHE A 340 -12.06 1.20 -16.40
CA PHE A 340 -12.17 1.33 -17.86
C PHE A 340 -12.11 -0.03 -18.57
N GLU A 341 -11.16 -0.89 -18.19
CA GLU A 341 -10.98 -2.23 -18.75
C GLU A 341 -12.21 -3.11 -18.51
N LEU A 342 -12.72 -3.17 -17.26
CA LEU A 342 -13.88 -3.99 -16.88
C LEU A 342 -15.19 -3.54 -17.56
N LEU A 343 -15.25 -2.28 -17.96
CA LEU A 343 -16.37 -1.71 -18.73
C LEU A 343 -16.18 -1.79 -20.23
N GLY A 344 -15.06 -2.35 -20.71
CA GLY A 344 -14.74 -2.42 -22.13
C GLY A 344 -14.56 -1.03 -22.79
N GLN A 345 -14.16 -0.02 -22.00
CA GLN A 345 -13.94 1.34 -22.49
C GLN A 345 -12.45 1.59 -22.76
N PRO A 346 -12.11 2.45 -23.74
CA PRO A 346 -10.72 2.80 -24.00
C PRO A 346 -10.05 3.45 -22.76
N VAL A 347 -8.93 2.90 -22.32
CA VAL A 347 -8.16 3.45 -21.20
C VAL A 347 -7.53 4.79 -21.63
N PRO A 348 -7.81 5.92 -20.94
CA PRO A 348 -7.16 7.19 -21.18
C PRO A 348 -5.63 7.11 -21.08
N GLU A 349 -4.93 7.96 -21.83
CA GLU A 349 -3.45 7.96 -21.84
C GLU A 349 -2.86 8.16 -20.44
N VAL A 350 -3.43 9.04 -19.65
CA VAL A 350 -3.01 9.36 -18.27
C VAL A 350 -3.10 8.16 -17.30
N LEU A 351 -3.90 7.14 -17.64
CA LEU A 351 -4.09 5.94 -16.83
C LEU A 351 -3.28 4.74 -17.35
N ARG A 352 -2.54 4.87 -18.46
CA ARG A 352 -1.72 3.77 -18.98
C ARG A 352 -0.59 3.43 -18.02
N ALA A 353 -0.32 2.13 -17.89
CA ALA A 353 0.83 1.67 -17.12
C ALA A 353 2.14 2.15 -17.76
N GLU A 354 3.01 2.68 -16.94
CA GLU A 354 4.36 3.07 -17.33
C GLU A 354 5.38 2.13 -16.66
N GLU A 355 6.53 1.94 -17.28
CA GLU A 355 7.60 1.11 -16.71
C GLU A 355 8.32 1.85 -15.58
N GLY A 356 8.52 1.18 -14.45
CA GLY A 356 9.22 1.71 -13.30
C GLY A 356 8.40 2.71 -12.49
N LEU A 357 9.08 3.58 -11.73
CA LEU A 357 8.43 4.62 -10.95
C LEU A 357 8.14 5.83 -11.85
N HIS A 358 6.90 6.33 -11.81
CA HIS A 358 6.48 7.49 -12.59
C HIS A 358 5.55 8.41 -11.79
N PHE A 359 5.90 9.69 -11.68
CA PHE A 359 5.09 10.75 -11.09
C PHE A 359 4.79 11.80 -12.16
N ASP A 360 3.53 11.89 -12.56
CA ASP A 360 3.06 12.78 -13.63
C ASP A 360 2.20 13.96 -13.15
N PHE A 361 1.80 13.96 -11.87
CA PHE A 361 1.01 15.01 -11.20
C PHE A 361 -0.34 15.33 -11.86
N GLU A 362 -0.86 14.49 -12.75
CA GLU A 362 -2.07 14.75 -13.52
C GLU A 362 -3.36 14.75 -12.69
N LEU A 363 -3.42 13.98 -11.60
CA LEU A 363 -4.55 14.07 -10.68
C LEU A 363 -4.50 15.40 -9.91
N PRO A 364 -5.60 16.18 -9.87
CA PRO A 364 -5.62 17.45 -9.14
C PRO A 364 -5.19 17.28 -7.70
N VAL A 365 -4.47 18.25 -7.18
CA VAL A 365 -3.90 18.33 -5.83
C VAL A 365 -2.86 17.24 -5.47
N SER A 366 -2.58 16.30 -6.36
CA SER A 366 -1.60 15.23 -6.09
C SER A 366 -0.17 15.73 -6.03
N THR A 367 0.62 15.21 -5.11
CA THR A 367 2.03 15.52 -4.93
C THR A 367 2.94 14.29 -5.07
N HIS A 368 2.36 13.09 -5.19
CA HIS A 368 3.09 11.81 -5.23
C HIS A 368 4.12 11.64 -4.10
N GLY A 369 3.81 12.15 -2.91
CA GLY A 369 4.72 12.05 -1.77
C GLY A 369 5.97 12.93 -1.86
N MET A 370 5.98 13.93 -2.75
CA MET A 370 7.10 14.88 -2.84
C MET A 370 7.16 15.75 -1.59
N LEU A 371 8.36 15.90 -1.06
CA LEU A 371 8.66 16.60 0.19
C LEU A 371 9.73 17.67 -0.03
N VAL A 372 9.80 18.60 0.92
CA VAL A 372 10.87 19.60 0.98
C VAL A 372 11.58 19.57 2.34
N SER A 373 12.88 19.77 2.35
CA SER A 373 13.63 19.78 3.61
C SER A 373 13.46 21.08 4.41
N ASN A 374 13.03 22.15 3.77
CA ASN A 374 12.78 23.45 4.41
C ASN A 374 11.54 24.13 3.81
N PRO A 375 10.36 23.94 4.41
CA PRO A 375 9.10 24.49 3.90
C PRO A 375 8.99 26.01 4.04
N PHE A 376 9.87 26.66 4.80
CA PHE A 376 9.94 28.12 4.86
C PHE A 376 10.65 28.75 3.64
N VAL A 377 11.46 27.95 2.93
CA VAL A 377 12.21 28.39 1.76
C VAL A 377 11.56 27.93 0.48
N LEU A 378 11.05 26.71 0.42
CA LEU A 378 10.45 26.10 -0.75
C LEU A 378 9.10 25.51 -0.39
N GLN A 379 8.06 25.83 -1.16
CA GLN A 379 6.72 25.30 -1.01
C GLN A 379 6.28 24.58 -2.29
N LEU A 380 5.59 23.47 -2.15
CA LEU A 380 5.09 22.66 -3.26
C LEU A 380 3.58 22.75 -3.36
N SER A 381 3.07 22.72 -4.58
CA SER A 381 1.66 22.57 -4.88
C SER A 381 1.48 21.96 -6.27
N ASN A 382 0.40 21.22 -6.46
CA ASN A 382 0.00 20.76 -7.78
C ASN A 382 -0.63 21.93 -8.56
N SER A 383 -0.25 22.13 -9.82
CA SER A 383 -0.66 23.28 -10.61
C SER A 383 -1.06 22.89 -12.04
N GLY A 384 -2.16 23.47 -12.52
CA GLY A 384 -2.58 23.42 -13.93
C GLY A 384 -2.10 24.59 -14.78
N GLU A 385 -1.22 25.47 -14.25
CA GLU A 385 -0.73 26.63 -15.00
C GLU A 385 0.26 26.25 -16.10
N ARG A 386 1.01 25.16 -15.88
CA ARG A 386 2.03 24.70 -16.81
C ARG A 386 2.29 23.20 -16.63
N SER A 387 2.49 22.49 -17.75
CA SER A 387 2.88 21.07 -17.77
C SER A 387 3.84 20.82 -18.91
N PHE A 388 4.69 19.81 -18.78
CA PHE A 388 5.51 19.27 -19.89
C PHE A 388 4.67 18.32 -20.73
N ARG A 389 3.95 17.42 -20.07
CA ARG A 389 2.99 16.49 -20.67
C ARG A 389 1.66 16.60 -19.94
N GLY A 390 0.55 16.35 -20.62
CA GLY A 390 -0.77 16.40 -20.00
C GLY A 390 -1.22 17.82 -19.65
N LYS A 391 -1.76 18.00 -18.45
CA LYS A 391 -2.43 19.26 -18.04
C LYS A 391 -1.87 19.88 -16.76
N ARG A 392 -1.11 19.12 -15.95
CA ARG A 392 -0.68 19.53 -14.62
C ARG A 392 0.78 19.20 -14.38
N SER A 393 1.36 19.81 -13.37
CA SER A 393 2.72 19.54 -12.88
C SER A 393 2.85 19.94 -11.41
N LEU A 394 3.96 19.60 -10.79
CA LEU A 394 4.32 20.06 -9.45
C LEU A 394 4.96 21.44 -9.53
N GLN A 395 4.30 22.44 -8.95
CA GLN A 395 4.85 23.79 -8.80
C GLN A 395 5.68 23.87 -7.54
N ALA A 396 6.85 24.48 -7.65
CA ALA A 396 7.75 24.79 -6.56
C ALA A 396 8.01 26.31 -6.49
N VAL A 397 7.64 26.92 -5.35
CA VAL A 397 7.79 28.37 -5.14
C VAL A 397 8.83 28.64 -4.09
N PHE A 398 9.84 29.45 -4.45
CA PHE A 398 10.87 29.88 -3.50
C PHE A 398 10.50 31.16 -2.81
N ASN A 399 10.90 31.26 -1.55
CA ASN A 399 10.86 32.46 -0.77
C ASN A 399 12.16 32.57 0.02
N ARG A 400 13.03 33.54 -0.33
CA ARG A 400 14.27 33.85 0.41
C ARG A 400 15.37 32.79 0.31
N LEU A 401 15.56 32.14 -0.83
CA LEU A 401 16.73 31.30 -1.06
C LEU A 401 17.95 32.16 -1.36
N GLN A 402 18.85 32.33 -0.40
CA GLN A 402 20.02 33.19 -0.48
C GLN A 402 21.31 32.40 -0.69
N LYS A 403 22.41 33.11 -1.03
CA LYS A 403 23.73 32.49 -1.17
C LYS A 403 24.12 31.69 0.07
N GLY A 404 24.57 30.47 -0.16
CA GLY A 404 24.97 29.53 0.89
C GLY A 404 23.81 28.82 1.57
N MET A 405 22.55 29.11 1.20
CA MET A 405 21.41 28.31 1.58
C MET A 405 21.15 27.21 0.56
N GLU A 406 20.67 26.12 1.05
CA GLU A 406 20.16 25.01 0.23
C GLU A 406 18.83 24.52 0.78
N THR A 407 18.03 23.92 -0.09
CA THR A 407 16.88 23.13 0.27
C THR A 407 16.85 21.90 -0.61
N ARG A 408 16.13 20.88 -0.18
CA ARG A 408 15.95 19.66 -0.95
C ARG A 408 14.48 19.53 -1.37
N LEU A 409 14.28 19.09 -2.59
CA LEU A 409 13.01 18.59 -3.14
C LEU A 409 13.21 17.10 -3.38
N TYR A 410 12.46 16.24 -2.70
CA TYR A 410 12.73 14.82 -2.71
C TYR A 410 11.46 13.97 -2.47
N PHE A 411 11.56 12.68 -2.75
CA PHE A 411 10.58 11.67 -2.36
C PHE A 411 11.27 10.55 -1.58
N LYS A 412 10.51 9.90 -0.71
CA LYS A 412 10.99 8.77 0.08
C LYS A 412 10.94 7.49 -0.76
N THR A 413 11.94 6.63 -0.54
CA THR A 413 12.06 5.33 -1.19
C THR A 413 12.24 4.20 -0.18
N PHE A 414 12.42 4.54 1.09
CA PHE A 414 12.53 3.63 2.22
C PHE A 414 12.23 4.39 3.51
N TYR A 415 11.64 3.71 4.49
CA TYR A 415 11.34 4.27 5.80
C TYR A 415 12.02 3.47 6.90
N THR A 416 12.42 4.17 7.97
CA THR A 416 12.97 3.58 9.19
C THR A 416 11.95 3.62 10.33
N ARG A 417 12.14 2.78 11.36
CA ARG A 417 11.26 2.78 12.55
C ARG A 417 11.13 4.14 13.20
N ALA A 418 12.19 4.94 13.17
CA ALA A 418 12.21 6.26 13.81
C ALA A 418 11.24 7.28 13.18
N GLU A 419 10.74 7.01 11.97
CA GLU A 419 9.82 7.90 11.26
C GLU A 419 8.34 7.67 11.63
N PHE A 420 8.02 6.57 12.34
CA PHE A 420 6.66 6.19 12.71
C PHE A 420 6.40 6.44 14.20
N GLU A 421 5.26 7.04 14.50
CA GLU A 421 4.69 7.09 15.83
C GLU A 421 4.04 5.76 16.22
N ASP A 422 3.34 5.11 15.28
CA ASP A 422 2.65 3.82 15.47
C ASP A 422 3.28 2.73 14.60
N GLY A 423 3.69 1.64 15.22
CA GLY A 423 4.26 0.46 14.54
C GLY A 423 3.48 -0.82 14.82
N ARG A 424 2.22 -0.74 15.26
CA ARG A 424 1.38 -1.91 15.62
C ARG A 424 1.35 -2.95 14.50
N TYR A 425 1.21 -2.51 13.27
CA TYR A 425 1.15 -3.38 12.10
C TYR A 425 2.53 -3.74 11.52
N SER A 426 3.63 -3.39 12.21
CA SER A 426 4.99 -3.83 11.87
C SER A 426 5.32 -3.77 10.37
N PRO A 427 5.20 -2.61 9.70
CA PRO A 427 5.49 -2.50 8.28
C PRO A 427 6.94 -2.88 7.95
N VAL A 428 7.15 -3.36 6.74
CA VAL A 428 8.49 -3.66 6.21
C VAL A 428 8.66 -2.96 4.88
N PHE A 429 9.91 -2.65 4.53
CA PHE A 429 10.22 -1.89 3.33
C PHE A 429 11.34 -2.53 2.52
N SER A 430 11.17 -2.48 1.20
CA SER A 430 12.25 -2.59 0.22
C SER A 430 12.38 -1.23 -0.46
N PRO A 431 13.56 -0.78 -0.89
CA PRO A 431 13.67 0.45 -1.65
C PRO A 431 12.78 0.45 -2.90
N ARG A 432 12.26 1.62 -3.29
CA ARG A 432 11.51 1.79 -4.54
C ARG A 432 12.43 2.01 -5.74
N ILE A 433 13.67 2.40 -5.48
CA ILE A 433 14.70 2.67 -6.50
C ILE A 433 16.03 2.05 -6.10
N TYR A 434 16.86 1.76 -7.09
CA TYR A 434 18.09 1.00 -6.91
C TYR A 434 19.25 1.59 -7.72
N PRO A 435 20.51 1.36 -7.30
CA PRO A 435 21.68 1.63 -8.13
C PRO A 435 21.57 0.99 -9.52
N GLY A 436 22.17 1.62 -10.52
CA GLY A 436 22.10 1.22 -11.92
C GLY A 436 20.93 1.79 -12.70
N GLN A 437 19.83 2.13 -12.02
CA GLN A 437 18.66 2.78 -12.63
C GLN A 437 18.94 4.26 -12.98
N ARG A 438 18.08 4.83 -13.82
CA ARG A 438 18.14 6.24 -14.25
C ARG A 438 16.95 7.00 -13.68
N LEU A 439 17.23 8.02 -12.87
CA LEU A 439 16.29 9.06 -12.48
C LEU A 439 16.29 10.14 -13.54
N SER A 440 15.11 10.55 -14.01
CA SER A 440 14.93 11.69 -14.91
C SER A 440 13.73 12.53 -14.47
N MET A 441 13.75 13.82 -14.77
CA MET A 441 12.63 14.73 -14.54
C MET A 441 12.70 15.92 -15.47
N GLN A 442 11.53 16.46 -15.83
CA GLN A 442 11.40 17.68 -16.62
C GLN A 442 11.24 18.88 -15.68
N ILE A 443 12.01 19.94 -15.89
CA ILE A 443 11.98 21.14 -15.05
C ILE A 443 11.83 22.39 -15.93
N PHE A 444 10.89 23.24 -15.57
CA PHE A 444 10.70 24.53 -16.21
C PHE A 444 10.92 25.66 -15.21
N MET A 445 11.98 26.43 -15.36
CA MET A 445 12.19 27.65 -14.58
C MET A 445 11.37 28.78 -15.19
N GLU A 446 10.29 29.18 -14.52
CA GLU A 446 9.49 30.30 -14.99
C GLU A 446 10.14 31.64 -14.63
N LYS A 447 10.53 31.77 -13.37
CA LYS A 447 11.11 33.00 -12.86
C LYS A 447 12.10 32.70 -11.74
N TRP A 448 13.29 33.26 -11.85
CA TRP A 448 14.26 33.32 -10.78
C TRP A 448 14.76 34.75 -10.66
N GLY A 449 14.68 35.32 -9.45
CA GLY A 449 15.03 36.71 -9.17
C GLY A 449 16.46 36.94 -8.72
N GLY A 450 17.28 35.89 -8.64
CA GLY A 450 18.68 35.98 -8.23
C GLY A 450 19.59 36.50 -9.33
N THR A 451 20.77 36.99 -8.96
CA THR A 451 21.80 37.51 -9.89
C THR A 451 22.51 36.40 -10.64
N GLU A 452 22.60 35.20 -10.06
CA GLU A 452 23.19 34.03 -10.67
C GLU A 452 22.09 32.97 -10.97
N PRO A 453 22.26 32.15 -12.01
CA PRO A 453 21.29 31.08 -12.31
C PRO A 453 21.07 30.14 -11.11
N LEU A 454 19.84 29.68 -10.93
CA LEU A 454 19.53 28.66 -9.94
C LEU A 454 20.27 27.38 -10.29
N ARG A 455 20.89 26.75 -9.28
CA ARG A 455 21.65 25.53 -9.43
C ARG A 455 20.93 24.36 -8.76
N LEU A 456 20.80 23.28 -9.50
CA LEU A 456 20.25 22.01 -9.02
C LEU A 456 21.32 20.95 -9.04
N ARG A 457 21.21 20.00 -8.10
CA ARG A 457 22.04 18.80 -8.08
C ARG A 457 21.18 17.58 -7.74
N PRO A 458 21.03 16.62 -8.66
CA PRO A 458 20.34 15.38 -8.35
C PRO A 458 21.14 14.56 -7.35
N TYR A 459 20.44 13.84 -6.47
CA TYR A 459 21.08 13.02 -5.44
C TYR A 459 20.21 11.85 -5.03
N VAL A 460 20.85 10.87 -4.41
CA VAL A 460 20.21 9.85 -3.56
C VAL A 460 20.89 9.86 -2.20
N ARG A 461 20.12 9.49 -1.17
CA ARG A 461 20.61 9.39 0.21
C ARG A 461 20.38 7.99 0.75
N THR A 462 21.38 7.47 1.49
CA THR A 462 21.25 6.17 2.15
C THR A 462 20.60 6.27 3.52
N ALA A 463 19.82 5.25 3.89
CA ALA A 463 19.30 5.05 5.24
C ALA A 463 20.43 4.80 6.23
N PHE A 464 20.13 5.00 7.53
CA PHE A 464 21.02 4.75 8.69
C PHE A 464 22.33 5.54 8.74
N GLY A 465 22.88 5.98 7.63
CA GLY A 465 24.09 6.79 7.58
C GLY A 465 23.86 8.18 7.01
N HIS A 466 22.72 8.38 6.38
CA HIS A 466 22.31 9.64 5.71
C HIS A 466 23.37 10.21 4.77
N ARG A 467 24.13 9.33 4.10
CA ARG A 467 25.16 9.72 3.15
C ARG A 467 24.54 10.06 1.80
N ASP A 468 24.89 11.25 1.28
CA ASP A 468 24.46 11.69 -0.03
C ASP A 468 25.42 11.21 -1.12
N TYR A 469 24.86 10.73 -2.23
CA TYR A 469 25.55 10.42 -3.48
C TYR A 469 24.96 11.33 -4.55
N GLU A 470 25.78 12.24 -5.05
CA GLU A 470 25.34 13.38 -5.86
C GLU A 470 25.76 13.25 -7.32
N GLY A 471 24.93 13.77 -8.21
CA GLY A 471 25.26 13.97 -9.62
C GLY A 471 25.95 15.31 -9.88
N GLU A 472 26.05 15.65 -11.17
CA GLU A 472 26.62 16.93 -11.60
C GLU A 472 25.66 18.08 -11.36
N ASP A 473 26.22 19.29 -11.23
CA ASP A 473 25.48 20.53 -11.12
C ASP A 473 24.77 20.87 -12.43
N PHE A 474 23.50 21.20 -12.29
CA PHE A 474 22.62 21.63 -13.38
C PHE A 474 22.21 23.09 -13.15
N ARG A 475 22.44 23.98 -14.12
CA ARG A 475 22.03 25.39 -14.07
C ARG A 475 20.77 25.59 -14.90
N LEU A 476 19.72 26.03 -14.26
CA LEU A 476 18.42 26.24 -14.93
C LEU A 476 18.43 27.57 -15.72
N GLU A 477 17.97 27.48 -16.95
CA GLU A 477 17.66 28.63 -17.78
C GLU A 477 16.16 28.96 -17.70
N ASN A 478 15.85 30.25 -17.60
CA ASN A 478 14.47 30.73 -17.54
C ASN A 478 13.72 30.48 -18.85
N GLY A 479 12.45 30.16 -18.75
CA GLY A 479 11.48 30.17 -19.85
C GLY A 479 11.48 28.94 -20.75
N ARG A 480 12.12 27.83 -20.36
CA ARG A 480 12.08 26.56 -21.12
C ARG A 480 12.09 25.33 -20.22
N TRP A 481 11.52 24.24 -20.76
CA TRP A 481 11.66 22.91 -20.15
C TRP A 481 13.07 22.36 -20.38
N GLN A 482 13.62 21.73 -19.37
CA GLN A 482 14.95 21.14 -19.35
C GLN A 482 14.90 19.80 -18.64
N GLU A 483 15.51 18.77 -19.23
CA GLU A 483 15.61 17.46 -18.61
C GLU A 483 16.82 17.40 -17.67
N VAL A 484 16.59 17.02 -16.44
CA VAL A 484 17.63 16.64 -15.46
C VAL A 484 17.67 15.13 -15.39
N THR A 485 18.84 14.53 -15.60
CA THR A 485 19.03 13.08 -15.56
C THR A 485 20.14 12.71 -14.60
N PHE A 486 19.97 11.57 -13.92
CA PHE A 486 20.94 11.06 -12.98
C PHE A 486 20.94 9.53 -13.01
N ARG A 487 22.09 8.93 -13.36
CA ARG A 487 22.29 7.50 -13.17
C ARG A 487 22.58 7.26 -11.69
N ILE A 488 21.75 6.51 -11.02
CA ILE A 488 21.88 6.20 -9.60
C ILE A 488 23.16 5.38 -9.40
N PRO A 489 24.13 5.87 -8.64
CA PRO A 489 25.41 5.18 -8.44
C PRO A 489 25.26 4.01 -7.47
N GLU A 490 26.27 3.14 -7.40
CA GLU A 490 26.45 2.19 -6.31
C GLU A 490 26.58 2.94 -4.98
N VAL A 491 25.90 2.47 -3.94
CA VAL A 491 25.82 3.13 -2.62
C VAL A 491 26.53 2.32 -1.51
N ASP A 492 27.66 1.70 -1.87
CA ASP A 492 28.52 0.95 -0.96
C ASP A 492 27.77 -0.19 -0.20
N GLY A 493 26.78 -0.81 -0.85
CA GLY A 493 25.96 -1.89 -0.27
C GLY A 493 24.85 -1.41 0.66
N GLY A 494 24.61 -0.11 0.76
CA GLY A 494 23.59 0.53 1.57
C GLY A 494 22.18 0.49 0.94
N ILE A 495 21.23 1.07 1.65
CA ILE A 495 19.81 1.16 1.27
C ILE A 495 19.51 2.62 0.92
N ILE A 496 18.92 2.89 -0.24
CA ILE A 496 18.51 4.25 -0.63
C ILE A 496 17.20 4.59 0.07
N GLU A 497 17.17 5.67 0.85
CA GLU A 497 15.97 6.12 1.58
C GLU A 497 15.24 7.30 0.92
N GLU A 498 15.97 8.15 0.16
CA GLU A 498 15.36 9.26 -0.55
C GLU A 498 16.13 9.57 -1.85
N ALA A 499 15.41 10.16 -2.80
CA ALA A 499 15.97 10.66 -4.05
C ALA A 499 15.32 11.98 -4.43
N GLY A 500 16.06 12.87 -5.10
CA GLY A 500 15.55 14.15 -5.51
C GLY A 500 16.62 15.14 -5.96
N LEU A 501 16.36 16.41 -5.68
CA LEU A 501 17.20 17.53 -6.06
C LEU A 501 17.64 18.33 -4.83
N ARG A 502 18.92 18.64 -4.73
CA ARG A 502 19.42 19.73 -3.90
C ARG A 502 19.33 21.01 -4.71
N VAL A 503 18.81 22.05 -4.11
CA VAL A 503 18.56 23.34 -4.76
C VAL A 503 19.39 24.41 -4.06
N PHE A 504 20.22 25.10 -4.82
CA PHE A 504 21.18 26.08 -4.31
C PHE A 504 21.04 27.44 -4.99
N SER A 505 21.29 28.50 -4.22
CA SER A 505 21.50 29.82 -4.76
C SER A 505 22.96 30.26 -4.57
N ASP A 506 23.59 30.71 -5.65
CA ASP A 506 24.86 31.39 -5.61
C ASP A 506 24.71 32.94 -5.65
N SER A 507 23.45 33.42 -5.71
CA SER A 507 23.13 34.83 -5.79
C SER A 507 23.52 35.57 -4.52
N VAL A 508 24.16 36.75 -4.71
CA VAL A 508 24.53 37.66 -3.62
C VAL A 508 23.40 38.67 -3.45
N ASN A 509 22.85 38.74 -2.28
CA ASN A 509 21.85 39.75 -1.94
C ASN A 509 22.50 41.15 -1.84
N THR A 510 22.09 42.07 -2.69
CA THR A 510 22.73 43.38 -2.82
C THR A 510 21.97 44.53 -2.15
N GLY A 511 20.93 44.22 -1.32
CA GLY A 511 20.19 45.26 -0.61
C GLY A 511 19.00 44.73 0.18
N GLU A 512 18.44 45.58 1.04
CA GLU A 512 17.30 45.25 1.92
C GLU A 512 16.03 44.83 1.17
N ALA A 513 15.87 45.19 -0.10
CA ALA A 513 14.72 44.89 -0.93
C ALA A 513 14.89 43.64 -1.82
N SER A 514 16.09 43.07 -1.92
CA SER A 514 16.30 41.90 -2.76
C SER A 514 15.88 40.62 -2.03
N ARG A 515 14.81 40.06 -2.49
CA ARG A 515 14.35 38.71 -2.10
C ARG A 515 14.62 37.79 -3.27
N ASP A 516 15.39 36.73 -3.05
CA ASP A 516 15.59 35.69 -4.03
C ASP A 516 14.32 34.85 -4.12
N LEU A 517 13.38 35.34 -4.92
CA LEU A 517 12.13 34.76 -5.23
C LEU A 517 12.20 34.01 -6.56
N GLY A 518 11.54 32.91 -6.66
CA GLY A 518 11.45 32.18 -7.89
C GLY A 518 10.34 31.15 -7.90
N ARG A 519 10.03 30.71 -9.10
CA ARG A 519 9.06 29.65 -9.33
C ARG A 519 9.55 28.74 -10.44
N PHE A 520 9.56 27.45 -10.19
CA PHE A 520 9.77 26.43 -11.22
C PHE A 520 8.70 25.33 -11.14
N PHE A 521 8.56 24.58 -12.21
CA PHE A 521 7.66 23.45 -12.34
C PHE A 521 8.46 22.19 -12.57
N VAL A 522 8.04 21.09 -11.94
CA VAL A 522 8.63 19.76 -12.12
C VAL A 522 7.54 18.85 -12.67
N ASP A 523 7.89 18.06 -13.67
CA ASP A 523 6.98 17.15 -14.32
C ASP A 523 7.71 15.88 -14.75
N GLU A 524 6.96 14.80 -15.00
CA GLU A 524 7.49 13.55 -15.54
C GLU A 524 8.71 13.02 -14.76
N ILE A 525 8.60 12.90 -13.42
CA ILE A 525 9.63 12.24 -12.63
C ILE A 525 9.56 10.75 -12.91
N ARG A 526 10.66 10.18 -13.41
CA ARG A 526 10.75 8.77 -13.79
C ARG A 526 12.00 8.12 -13.23
N VAL A 527 11.85 6.87 -12.77
CA VAL A 527 12.99 5.99 -12.49
C VAL A 527 12.82 4.72 -13.30
N THR A 528 13.72 4.50 -14.22
CA THR A 528 13.66 3.41 -15.20
C THR A 528 14.96 2.61 -15.27
N GLY A 529 14.90 1.44 -15.88
CA GLY A 529 16.03 0.54 -16.06
C GLY A 529 16.14 -0.53 -14.98
N ALA A 530 16.96 -1.55 -15.24
CA ALA A 530 17.15 -2.66 -14.34
C ALA A 530 18.00 -2.28 -13.12
N PRO A 531 17.73 -2.85 -11.93
CA PRO A 531 18.58 -2.70 -10.75
C PRO A 531 19.92 -3.39 -10.97
N GLU A 532 21.02 -2.75 -10.52
CA GLU A 532 22.37 -3.30 -10.57
C GLU A 532 23.11 -2.87 -9.30
N TYR A 533 23.15 -3.75 -8.27
CA TYR A 533 23.66 -3.40 -6.96
C TYR A 533 24.10 -4.61 -6.13
N ARG A 534 24.77 -4.32 -5.03
CA ARG A 534 25.12 -5.30 -4.01
C ARG A 534 24.51 -4.89 -2.67
N LEU A 535 23.93 -5.85 -1.95
CA LEU A 535 23.58 -5.71 -0.54
C LEU A 535 24.70 -6.28 0.34
N ASP A 536 25.22 -5.45 1.22
CA ASP A 536 26.11 -5.85 2.28
C ASP A 536 25.31 -6.11 3.55
N PHE A 537 25.12 -7.36 3.92
CA PHE A 537 24.29 -7.73 5.07
C PHE A 537 24.81 -7.21 6.40
N ALA A 538 26.11 -6.89 6.52
CA ALA A 538 26.65 -6.22 7.72
C ALA A 538 26.02 -4.84 7.98
N GLN A 539 25.43 -4.20 6.95
CA GLN A 539 24.73 -2.94 7.07
C GLN A 539 23.25 -3.09 7.41
N SER A 540 22.68 -4.30 7.35
CA SER A 540 21.29 -4.57 7.72
C SER A 540 21.04 -4.19 9.18
N ARG A 541 19.84 -3.75 9.48
CA ARG A 541 19.37 -3.40 10.81
C ARG A 541 18.08 -4.17 11.13
N VAL A 542 17.84 -4.41 12.40
CA VAL A 542 16.56 -4.94 12.85
C VAL A 542 15.58 -3.77 13.02
N GLU A 543 14.58 -3.72 12.17
CA GLU A 543 13.50 -2.72 12.19
C GLU A 543 12.16 -3.45 12.25
N LEU A 544 11.31 -3.13 13.24
CA LEU A 544 9.99 -3.75 13.39
C LEU A 544 9.98 -5.29 13.29
N GLY A 545 11.03 -5.92 13.87
CA GLY A 545 11.18 -7.38 13.88
C GLY A 545 11.60 -8.02 12.55
N ASN A 546 12.14 -7.24 11.61
CA ASN A 546 12.69 -7.73 10.35
C ASN A 546 14.12 -7.19 10.14
N LEU A 547 14.93 -7.92 9.40
CA LEU A 547 16.21 -7.42 8.90
C LEU A 547 15.96 -6.59 7.63
N THR A 548 16.45 -5.36 7.61
CA THR A 548 16.34 -4.49 6.43
C THR A 548 17.25 -4.96 5.29
N PRO A 549 16.87 -4.84 4.02
CA PRO A 549 15.59 -4.40 3.48
C PRO A 549 14.64 -5.56 3.13
N PHE A 550 14.50 -6.55 4.00
CA PHE A 550 13.76 -7.77 3.73
C PHE A 550 12.41 -7.83 4.45
N ALA A 551 11.43 -8.44 3.80
CA ALA A 551 10.16 -8.88 4.37
C ALA A 551 10.28 -10.37 4.69
N HIS A 552 10.50 -10.72 5.95
CA HIS A 552 10.57 -12.11 6.38
C HIS A 552 9.19 -12.69 6.62
N ASN A 553 8.92 -13.83 5.99
CA ASN A 553 7.75 -14.66 6.25
C ASN A 553 8.19 -16.02 6.73
N ARG A 554 7.76 -16.41 7.92
CA ARG A 554 8.15 -17.63 8.63
C ARG A 554 9.65 -17.71 8.92
N GLY A 555 10.02 -18.68 9.77
CA GLY A 555 11.39 -18.90 10.21
C GLY A 555 11.94 -17.80 11.11
N GLN A 556 13.10 -18.07 11.66
CA GLN A 556 13.90 -17.10 12.41
C GLN A 556 15.02 -16.59 11.50
N TRP A 557 15.13 -15.28 11.41
CA TRP A 557 16.11 -14.59 10.59
C TRP A 557 16.95 -13.69 11.48
N THR A 558 18.25 -13.96 11.58
CA THR A 558 19.17 -13.24 12.47
C THR A 558 20.42 -12.81 11.72
N LEU A 559 21.00 -11.68 12.15
CA LEU A 559 22.26 -11.18 11.60
C LEU A 559 23.44 -11.77 12.39
N GLU A 560 24.37 -12.43 11.69
CA GLU A 560 25.61 -12.97 12.25
C GLU A 560 26.82 -12.39 11.49
N GLY A 561 27.33 -11.27 11.97
CA GLY A 561 28.42 -10.55 11.31
C GLY A 561 27.99 -10.02 9.94
N ASP A 562 28.53 -10.58 8.87
CA ASP A 562 28.22 -10.26 7.47
C ASP A 562 27.22 -11.26 6.83
N ALA A 563 26.67 -12.19 7.63
CA ALA A 563 25.74 -13.20 7.17
C ALA A 563 24.35 -13.01 7.79
N ILE A 564 23.32 -13.37 7.02
CA ILE A 564 21.96 -13.60 7.51
C ILE A 564 21.80 -15.12 7.73
N ARG A 565 21.48 -15.50 8.98
CA ARG A 565 21.12 -16.86 9.34
C ARG A 565 19.62 -17.03 9.25
N ALA A 566 19.17 -18.06 8.54
CA ALA A 566 17.79 -18.51 8.48
C ALA A 566 17.66 -19.88 9.14
N GLN A 567 16.61 -20.07 9.97
CA GLN A 567 16.28 -21.34 10.62
C GLN A 567 14.77 -21.54 10.67
N CYS A 568 14.27 -22.73 10.35
CA CYS A 568 12.85 -23.03 10.42
C CYS A 568 12.55 -24.52 10.60
N GLY A 569 11.34 -24.82 11.11
CA GLY A 569 10.82 -26.17 11.26
C GLY A 569 9.97 -26.68 10.07
N GLU A 570 9.62 -25.78 9.12
CA GLU A 570 8.84 -26.13 7.91
C GLU A 570 9.48 -25.54 6.67
N CYS A 571 9.29 -24.25 6.47
CA CYS A 571 9.92 -23.46 5.39
C CYS A 571 10.09 -22.02 5.86
N ALA A 572 10.98 -21.27 5.21
CA ALA A 572 11.21 -19.85 5.49
C ALA A 572 11.41 -19.08 4.20
N GLN A 573 10.91 -17.85 4.15
CA GLN A 573 10.97 -16.99 2.97
C GLN A 573 11.37 -15.58 3.39
N SER A 574 12.15 -14.93 2.56
CA SER A 574 12.62 -13.57 2.76
C SER A 574 12.59 -12.83 1.42
N PHE A 575 11.78 -11.79 1.33
CA PHE A 575 11.52 -11.05 0.09
C PHE A 575 12.16 -9.67 0.15
N THR A 576 12.70 -9.21 -0.97
CA THR A 576 13.15 -7.85 -1.22
C THR A 576 12.97 -7.50 -2.70
N GLY A 577 13.34 -6.28 -3.11
CA GLY A 577 13.16 -5.83 -4.48
C GLY A 577 11.75 -5.31 -4.76
N ALA A 578 11.56 -4.78 -5.96
CA ALA A 578 10.27 -4.29 -6.40
C ALA A 578 9.38 -5.45 -6.88
N TYR A 579 8.08 -5.34 -6.59
CA TYR A 579 7.07 -6.30 -7.07
C TYR A 579 7.06 -6.40 -8.61
N SER A 580 7.30 -5.28 -9.27
CA SER A 580 7.36 -5.16 -10.73
C SER A 580 8.71 -5.54 -11.34
N THR A 581 9.67 -6.08 -10.57
CA THR A 581 10.99 -6.44 -11.11
C THR A 581 10.87 -7.45 -12.23
N GLY A 582 11.27 -7.06 -13.44
CA GLY A 582 11.32 -7.91 -14.61
C GLY A 582 12.56 -8.82 -14.62
N ASP A 583 13.37 -8.75 -15.69
CA ASP A 583 14.54 -9.61 -15.87
C ASP A 583 15.68 -9.26 -14.90
N VAL A 584 16.08 -10.24 -14.08
CA VAL A 584 17.07 -10.07 -13.02
C VAL A 584 17.95 -11.32 -12.89
N THR A 585 19.22 -11.11 -12.56
CA THR A 585 20.13 -12.16 -12.09
C THR A 585 20.49 -11.90 -10.64
N LEU A 586 20.27 -12.89 -9.79
CA LEU A 586 20.55 -12.86 -8.39
C LEU A 586 21.68 -13.82 -8.05
N SER A 587 22.67 -13.41 -7.26
CA SER A 587 23.69 -14.31 -6.72
C SER A 587 23.93 -14.05 -5.23
N CYS A 588 24.24 -15.13 -4.49
CA CYS A 588 24.50 -15.08 -3.06
C CYS A 588 25.37 -16.28 -2.65
N ARG A 589 26.35 -16.04 -1.79
CA ARG A 589 27.11 -17.11 -1.15
C ARG A 589 26.30 -17.73 -0.03
N THR A 590 25.97 -19.00 -0.19
CA THR A 590 25.05 -19.74 0.68
C THR A 590 25.76 -20.92 1.32
N THR A 591 25.58 -21.09 2.64
CA THR A 591 26.12 -22.22 3.41
C THR A 591 24.96 -22.96 4.05
N PRO A 592 24.49 -24.09 3.48
CA PRO A 592 23.49 -24.92 4.13
C PRO A 592 24.12 -25.57 5.37
N LEU A 593 23.45 -25.50 6.51
CA LEU A 593 23.85 -26.16 7.76
C LEU A 593 23.00 -27.40 8.02
N GLU A 594 21.70 -27.30 7.69
CA GLU A 594 20.72 -28.38 7.75
C GLU A 594 19.64 -28.11 6.67
N GLY A 595 19.23 -29.15 5.94
CA GLY A 595 18.22 -29.04 4.87
C GLY A 595 18.70 -28.20 3.68
N GLY A 596 17.79 -27.88 2.78
CA GLY A 596 18.05 -27.11 1.57
C GLY A 596 18.15 -25.60 1.80
N ALA A 597 18.78 -24.90 0.85
CA ALA A 597 18.85 -23.42 0.84
C ALA A 597 18.79 -22.89 -0.58
N CYS A 598 17.92 -21.93 -0.86
CA CYS A 598 17.61 -21.45 -2.19
C CYS A 598 17.63 -19.93 -2.29
N LEU A 599 17.85 -19.42 -3.50
CA LEU A 599 17.45 -18.08 -3.90
C LEU A 599 15.98 -18.09 -4.30
N LEU A 600 15.29 -17.00 -3.99
CA LEU A 600 13.91 -16.76 -4.36
C LEU A 600 13.88 -15.75 -5.51
N VAL A 601 13.17 -16.05 -6.57
CA VAL A 601 12.93 -15.15 -7.72
C VAL A 601 11.46 -15.21 -8.13
N ARG A 602 11.00 -14.22 -8.91
CA ARG A 602 9.60 -14.16 -9.37
C ARG A 602 8.60 -14.24 -8.22
N GLY A 603 8.91 -13.56 -7.10
CA GLY A 603 8.07 -13.52 -5.90
C GLY A 603 6.86 -12.64 -6.08
N MET A 604 5.69 -13.23 -6.35
CA MET A 604 4.40 -12.54 -6.40
C MET A 604 3.74 -12.51 -5.02
N GLY A 605 4.14 -13.39 -4.13
CA GLY A 605 3.64 -13.53 -2.77
C GLY A 605 4.21 -14.74 -2.05
N THR A 606 3.68 -15.05 -0.87
CA THR A 606 4.19 -16.16 -0.04
C THR A 606 3.83 -17.54 -0.58
N LEU A 607 2.81 -17.63 -1.44
CA LEU A 607 2.44 -18.85 -2.16
C LEU A 607 3.00 -18.87 -3.60
N ARG A 608 3.11 -17.72 -4.23
CA ARG A 608 3.43 -17.56 -5.65
C ARG A 608 4.85 -17.04 -5.83
N HIS A 609 5.83 -17.94 -5.94
CA HIS A 609 7.24 -17.62 -6.18
C HIS A 609 8.00 -18.82 -6.71
N VAL A 610 9.24 -18.61 -7.13
CA VAL A 610 10.14 -19.67 -7.63
C VAL A 610 11.37 -19.71 -6.74
N LEU A 611 11.78 -20.91 -6.31
CA LEU A 611 13.03 -21.16 -5.61
C LEU A 611 14.02 -21.84 -6.56
N ALA A 612 15.29 -21.42 -6.49
CA ALA A 612 16.38 -22.00 -7.25
C ALA A 612 17.60 -22.20 -6.36
N GLY A 613 18.06 -23.44 -6.17
CA GLY A 613 19.18 -23.72 -5.27
C GLY A 613 19.30 -25.18 -4.84
N LEU A 614 19.79 -25.38 -3.63
CA LEU A 614 19.92 -26.68 -2.97
C LEU A 614 18.56 -27.04 -2.36
N THR A 615 17.90 -28.09 -2.88
CA THR A 615 16.49 -28.40 -2.54
C THR A 615 16.39 -29.38 -1.38
N GLU A 616 17.14 -30.46 -1.44
CA GLU A 616 17.23 -31.51 -0.44
C GLU A 616 18.68 -32.05 -0.38
N PRO A 617 19.09 -32.78 0.67
CA PRO A 617 20.39 -33.46 0.68
C PRO A 617 20.60 -34.30 -0.59
N GLY A 618 21.71 -34.06 -1.28
CA GLY A 618 22.04 -34.73 -2.55
C GLY A 618 21.29 -34.22 -3.80
N LYS A 619 20.52 -33.11 -3.69
CA LYS A 619 19.74 -32.56 -4.79
C LYS A 619 19.86 -31.04 -4.92
N ALA A 620 19.73 -30.56 -6.15
CA ALA A 620 19.58 -29.15 -6.48
C ALA A 620 18.54 -28.99 -7.59
N GLY A 621 17.88 -27.83 -7.66
CA GLY A 621 16.86 -27.65 -8.68
C GLY A 621 16.09 -26.35 -8.60
N ILE A 622 14.96 -26.33 -9.31
CA ILE A 622 14.01 -25.23 -9.41
C ILE A 622 12.66 -25.72 -8.91
N LEU A 623 12.11 -25.04 -7.91
CA LEU A 623 10.82 -25.35 -7.28
C LEU A 623 9.83 -24.23 -7.53
N LEU A 624 8.57 -24.57 -7.77
CA LEU A 624 7.45 -23.64 -7.86
C LEU A 624 6.64 -23.69 -6.55
N GLY A 625 6.45 -22.56 -5.91
CA GLY A 625 5.57 -22.40 -4.76
C GLY A 625 4.10 -22.42 -5.16
N GLY A 626 3.26 -22.93 -4.26
CA GLY A 626 1.81 -22.98 -4.42
C GLY A 626 1.10 -23.23 -3.09
N PRO A 627 -0.26 -23.23 -3.08
CA PRO A 627 -1.04 -23.48 -1.87
C PRO A 627 -0.75 -24.84 -1.19
N GLU A 628 -0.36 -25.84 -1.96
CA GLU A 628 -0.01 -27.19 -1.48
C GLU A 628 1.48 -27.33 -1.11
N GLY A 629 2.24 -26.23 -1.12
CA GLY A 629 3.69 -26.23 -0.87
C GLY A 629 4.51 -26.15 -2.16
N TYR A 630 5.72 -26.72 -2.13
CA TYR A 630 6.66 -26.64 -3.25
C TYR A 630 6.53 -27.84 -4.20
N ARG A 631 6.44 -27.56 -5.49
CA ARG A 631 6.46 -28.54 -6.57
C ARG A 631 7.76 -28.40 -7.38
N PRO A 632 8.57 -29.49 -7.53
CA PRO A 632 9.74 -29.44 -8.39
C PRO A 632 9.34 -29.23 -9.86
N LEU A 633 10.00 -28.27 -10.53
CA LEU A 633 9.99 -28.10 -11.98
C LEU A 633 11.18 -28.84 -12.61
N ALA A 634 12.36 -28.66 -12.02
CA ALA A 634 13.56 -29.45 -12.32
C ALA A 634 14.24 -29.83 -11.02
N GLU A 635 14.68 -31.07 -10.93
CA GLU A 635 15.48 -31.56 -9.83
C GLU A 635 16.55 -32.49 -10.36
N VAL A 636 17.81 -32.27 -9.96
CA VAL A 636 18.96 -33.05 -10.40
C VAL A 636 19.75 -33.55 -9.20
N ALA A 637 20.42 -34.68 -9.32
CA ALA A 637 21.37 -35.16 -8.34
C ALA A 637 22.57 -34.18 -8.28
N PHE A 638 22.82 -33.64 -7.11
CA PHE A 638 23.92 -32.73 -6.86
C PHE A 638 24.42 -32.93 -5.41
N GLU A 639 25.57 -33.55 -5.28
CA GLU A 639 26.17 -33.82 -3.97
C GLU A 639 26.70 -32.52 -3.34
N TRP A 640 26.15 -32.14 -2.20
CA TRP A 640 26.58 -30.99 -1.42
C TRP A 640 26.74 -31.37 0.06
N GLN A 641 27.58 -30.62 0.79
CA GLN A 641 27.92 -30.91 2.18
C GLN A 641 27.42 -29.83 3.12
N PRO A 642 26.75 -30.17 4.23
CA PRO A 642 26.47 -29.23 5.31
C PRO A 642 27.72 -28.50 5.79
N GLY A 643 27.63 -27.18 6.01
CA GLY A 643 28.75 -26.35 6.43
C GLY A 643 29.70 -25.90 5.31
N GLN A 644 29.58 -26.44 4.10
CA GLN A 644 30.31 -25.97 2.92
C GLN A 644 29.56 -24.83 2.26
N SER A 645 30.27 -23.79 1.82
CA SER A 645 29.70 -22.65 1.13
C SER A 645 29.66 -22.87 -0.38
N TYR A 646 28.56 -22.47 -1.00
CA TYR A 646 28.33 -22.53 -2.45
C TYR A 646 27.93 -21.15 -2.97
N GLU A 647 28.35 -20.79 -4.17
CA GLU A 647 27.84 -19.62 -4.87
C GLU A 647 26.59 -20.00 -5.66
N LEU A 648 25.42 -19.64 -5.15
CA LEU A 648 24.16 -19.81 -5.86
C LEU A 648 23.91 -18.61 -6.79
N LYS A 649 23.50 -18.88 -8.04
CA LYS A 649 23.09 -17.85 -8.99
C LYS A 649 21.80 -18.28 -9.68
N ALA A 650 20.79 -17.40 -9.64
CA ALA A 650 19.51 -17.57 -10.31
C ALA A 650 19.30 -16.43 -11.32
N ALA A 651 19.07 -16.75 -12.59
CA ALA A 651 18.72 -15.77 -13.61
C ALA A 651 17.30 -15.96 -14.06
N ALA A 652 16.48 -14.91 -13.95
CA ALA A 652 15.10 -14.85 -14.39
C ALA A 652 15.00 -13.97 -15.65
N ARG A 653 14.51 -14.53 -16.77
CA ARG A 653 14.36 -13.85 -18.08
C ARG A 653 13.00 -14.17 -18.67
N GLY A 654 12.13 -13.18 -18.82
CA GLY A 654 10.74 -13.44 -19.14
C GLY A 654 10.18 -14.51 -18.22
N GLN A 655 9.62 -15.57 -18.76
CA GLN A 655 9.12 -16.72 -18.01
C GLN A 655 10.14 -17.85 -17.81
N ASN A 656 11.45 -17.64 -18.04
CA ASN A 656 12.46 -18.66 -17.81
C ASN A 656 13.30 -18.34 -16.58
N VAL A 657 13.57 -19.36 -15.76
CA VAL A 657 14.46 -19.30 -14.61
C VAL A 657 15.57 -20.34 -14.77
N ALA A 658 16.81 -19.92 -14.65
CA ALA A 658 17.97 -20.77 -14.72
C ALA A 658 18.80 -20.71 -13.45
N LEU A 659 19.33 -21.85 -12.99
CA LEU A 659 20.15 -22.03 -11.79
C LEU A 659 21.59 -22.39 -12.17
N TRP A 660 22.56 -21.75 -11.49
CA TRP A 660 23.96 -22.14 -11.45
C TRP A 660 24.41 -22.32 -10.00
N ILE A 661 25.31 -23.27 -9.79
CA ILE A 661 26.02 -23.49 -8.51
C ILE A 661 27.51 -23.53 -8.83
N ASP A 662 28.30 -22.68 -8.15
CA ASP A 662 29.76 -22.53 -8.36
C ASP A 662 30.14 -22.36 -9.84
N GLY A 663 29.32 -21.59 -10.57
CA GLY A 663 29.53 -21.31 -12.00
C GLY A 663 29.04 -22.41 -12.96
N GLN A 664 28.67 -23.58 -12.48
CA GLN A 664 28.11 -24.67 -13.29
C GLN A 664 26.58 -24.49 -13.43
N LYS A 665 26.08 -24.52 -14.66
CA LYS A 665 24.63 -24.52 -14.93
C LYS A 665 24.01 -25.86 -14.52
N ILE A 666 23.00 -25.79 -13.65
CA ILE A 666 22.33 -26.95 -13.06
C ILE A 666 21.01 -27.25 -13.74
N ALA A 667 20.18 -26.22 -13.92
CA ALA A 667 18.84 -26.37 -14.49
C ALA A 667 18.36 -25.07 -15.15
N GLU A 668 17.37 -25.18 -16.03
CA GLU A 668 16.60 -24.06 -16.56
C GLU A 668 15.19 -24.52 -16.88
N GLU A 669 14.19 -23.76 -16.43
CA GLU A 669 12.78 -24.13 -16.58
C GLU A 669 11.90 -22.91 -16.85
N LYS A 670 10.78 -23.18 -17.54
CA LYS A 670 9.71 -22.20 -17.76
C LYS A 670 8.81 -22.14 -16.53
N VAL A 671 8.55 -20.91 -16.06
CA VAL A 671 7.71 -20.61 -14.89
C VAL A 671 6.51 -19.76 -15.29
N PRO A 672 5.43 -19.71 -14.48
CA PRO A 672 4.22 -18.97 -14.84
C PRO A 672 4.35 -17.43 -14.71
N TYR A 673 5.40 -16.93 -14.07
CA TYR A 673 5.59 -15.51 -13.74
C TYR A 673 6.73 -14.90 -14.56
N ASP A 674 6.57 -13.67 -15.02
CA ASP A 674 7.56 -12.90 -15.79
C ASP A 674 8.15 -11.72 -15.02
N HIS A 675 7.62 -11.42 -13.83
CA HIS A 675 8.11 -10.39 -12.92
C HIS A 675 7.95 -10.85 -11.46
N GLY A 676 8.43 -10.08 -10.50
CA GLY A 676 8.23 -10.31 -9.07
C GLY A 676 9.46 -9.99 -8.23
N MET A 677 9.26 -9.96 -6.92
CA MET A 677 10.29 -9.80 -5.91
C MET A 677 11.33 -10.93 -5.97
N TYR A 678 12.42 -10.73 -5.27
CA TYR A 678 13.49 -11.73 -5.12
C TYR A 678 13.97 -11.80 -3.66
N GLY A 679 14.81 -12.78 -3.34
CA GLY A 679 15.31 -12.96 -1.99
C GLY A 679 15.93 -14.31 -1.71
N MET A 680 15.69 -14.84 -0.50
CA MET A 680 16.27 -16.07 0.03
C MET A 680 15.18 -16.94 0.65
N ALA A 681 15.39 -18.28 0.65
CA ALA A 681 14.43 -19.19 1.24
C ALA A 681 15.06 -20.50 1.72
N LEU A 682 14.40 -21.13 2.70
CA LEU A 682 14.58 -22.54 3.03
C LEU A 682 13.33 -23.29 2.52
N PRO A 683 13.49 -24.24 1.60
CA PRO A 683 12.36 -24.94 0.98
C PRO A 683 11.67 -25.94 1.92
N GLY A 684 12.33 -26.34 3.01
CA GLY A 684 11.87 -27.25 4.04
C GLY A 684 12.43 -26.90 5.40
N ALA A 685 12.23 -27.77 6.40
CA ALA A 685 12.87 -27.64 7.68
C ALA A 685 14.41 -27.60 7.51
N GLY A 686 15.07 -26.67 8.19
CA GLY A 686 16.50 -26.53 8.01
C GLY A 686 17.09 -25.24 8.54
N GLU A 687 18.38 -25.06 8.21
CA GLU A 687 19.19 -23.94 8.64
C GLU A 687 20.26 -23.60 7.59
N ALA A 688 20.46 -22.33 7.31
CA ALA A 688 21.48 -21.85 6.37
C ALA A 688 22.00 -20.46 6.72
N LEU A 689 23.20 -20.15 6.23
CA LEU A 689 23.80 -18.81 6.23
C LEU A 689 23.85 -18.27 4.80
N PHE A 690 23.40 -17.03 4.63
CA PHE A 690 23.48 -16.28 3.38
C PHE A 690 24.42 -15.10 3.54
N ARG A 691 25.35 -14.88 2.61
CA ARG A 691 26.35 -13.79 2.66
C ARG A 691 26.36 -12.97 1.40
N GLY A 692 26.05 -11.70 1.54
CA GLY A 692 26.05 -10.71 0.46
C GLY A 692 25.17 -11.12 -0.73
N MET A 693 24.28 -10.27 -1.13
CA MET A 693 23.42 -10.51 -2.29
C MET A 693 23.82 -9.54 -3.40
N ARG A 694 24.03 -10.06 -4.60
CA ARG A 694 24.27 -9.27 -5.79
C ARG A 694 23.10 -9.40 -6.74
N VAL A 695 22.64 -8.26 -7.22
CA VAL A 695 21.53 -8.13 -8.16
C VAL A 695 22.06 -7.47 -9.42
N GLU A 696 21.85 -8.10 -10.57
CA GLU A 696 22.35 -7.62 -11.86
C GLU A 696 21.24 -7.71 -12.91
N LYS A 697 21.32 -6.87 -13.92
CA LYS A 697 20.50 -7.02 -15.11
C LYS A 697 20.76 -8.39 -15.72
N SER A 698 19.71 -9.14 -16.02
CA SER A 698 19.87 -10.40 -16.75
C SER A 698 20.29 -10.11 -18.19
N SER A 699 21.51 -10.51 -18.57
CA SER A 699 22.11 -10.31 -19.90
C SER A 699 21.66 -11.36 -20.90
#